data_c9f4b60632ddec5f698c261e736601ba
#
_entry.id   c9f4b60632ddec5f698c261e736601ba
#
_cell.length_a   1.000
_cell.length_b   1.000
_cell.length_c   1.000
_cell.angle_alpha   90.00
_cell.angle_beta   90.00
_cell.angle_gamma   90.00
#
_symmetry.space_group_name_H-M   'P 1'
#
loop_
_entity.id
_entity.type
_entity.pdbx_description
1 polymer ?
#
loop_
_entity_poly.entity_id
_entity_poly.type
_entity_poly.pdbx_seq_one_letter_code
_entity_poly.pdbx_strand_id
1 'polypeptide(L)'
;MNKLFTLSIGLSSILLAQNITSIEYNGLLHLSKDVATEISGIHVGDTFDINKIDESIKKFYSQGYFSDIVVSATKNGSLVYQFKEKSVISKLQMEGYSSEDEQEALFTSIGLRKGDLYDAVKVQTAKKKLIKKIEAEGYYDTVVEIDVEPKEESIALVFEVNKGEKIYIEHIDFAGADKIPTDDLETALANQEEDFMGWLPGLNNGVVHMDQLAYDGFRAKDIYMQNGFLDATVSDPLMRIDSGSYKADVTYQISEGEPYTINSIRVLGAVDGLKLNEITKEFTALEGKTFNINKLRKDMAYLKEQVANLGYANVRVKPDFQKNTNNHTVDIQYTIIPGNIVTINDVIISGNHTTRDRVIRRDIYLAPGDQFSQTDLKDSKSALGRRGYFENVSIEQQKVDSTHSNLLVKVKETATGSIQAGGGYGSYQGAMVSASLSDRNIMGSGINAAISFDISKISVNYSLSFNNPRVWDSDYSLGVNIYQSEYQYTTYDQKSIGAGVNLGKQLTRNLYGSLNYNYSKNKTNVDENSTDFQTYSIFGQEDLNYAKSTFSVGLTYDSTDDFYVPREGIILGGSLGYTGVGGDEKFLEAGFKFGAYYGLEDLIDYDLILRYKFRATALKDQGQISLPEKLFMGGIGSVRGFEPYSIAPHIDAVDAEGRKSRQYLGGRKSIVNTVEASIPLSKAAKMRLAFFYDYGMVGRDKVDEITKEGYGVSLEWFSPMGPINLVFARGRNPDDLDRTSSFEFTMGRKF
;
A
#
# COMPACT_ATOMS: atom_id res chain seq x y z
N MET A 1 1.22 37.95 32.19
CA MET A 1 1.72 39.23 32.78
C MET A 1 0.66 40.27 32.52
N ASN A 2 0.07 40.77 33.60
CA ASN A 2 -0.98 41.80 33.60
C ASN A 2 -0.45 43.09 32.98
N LYS A 3 -0.96 43.53 31.85
CA LYS A 3 -0.82 44.91 31.41
C LYS A 3 -2.05 45.67 31.92
N LEU A 4 -1.76 46.56 32.85
CA LEU A 4 -2.69 47.54 33.42
C LEU A 4 -3.45 48.29 32.30
N PHE A 5 -4.75 48.24 32.41
CA PHE A 5 -5.64 49.21 31.77
C PHE A 5 -5.44 50.59 32.41
N THR A 6 -4.81 51.50 31.73
CA THR A 6 -4.86 52.91 32.08
C THR A 6 -6.09 53.54 31.43
N LEU A 7 -7.19 53.50 32.16
CA LEU A 7 -8.37 54.29 31.86
C LEU A 7 -8.06 55.74 32.25
N SER A 8 -7.82 56.62 31.29
CA SER A 8 -7.76 58.07 31.57
C SER A 8 -9.18 58.61 31.81
N ILE A 9 -9.60 58.58 33.07
CA ILE A 9 -10.83 59.22 33.52
C ILE A 9 -10.57 60.69 33.60
N GLY A 10 -10.87 61.44 32.54
CA GLY A 10 -10.93 62.87 32.53
C GLY A 10 -12.36 63.32 32.51
N LEU A 11 -12.83 63.83 33.65
CA LEU A 11 -14.11 64.64 33.88
C LEU A 11 -15.40 63.96 33.36
N SER A 12 -15.97 63.12 34.15
CA SER A 12 -17.30 62.54 34.00
C SER A 12 -18.23 63.07 35.09
N SER A 13 -18.91 64.16 34.86
CA SER A 13 -20.02 64.55 35.71
C SER A 13 -21.16 65.35 35.04
N ILE A 14 -21.31 65.33 33.69
CA ILE A 14 -22.49 65.90 33.01
C ILE A 14 -22.79 65.13 31.67
N LEU A 15 -22.86 63.86 31.69
CA LEU A 15 -23.24 63.09 30.48
C LEU A 15 -24.38 62.07 30.75
N LEU A 16 -25.08 62.22 31.85
CA LEU A 16 -26.24 61.38 32.16
C LEU A 16 -27.47 62.01 31.51
N ALA A 17 -28.01 61.42 30.45
CA ALA A 17 -29.22 61.72 29.70
C ALA A 17 -29.06 62.52 28.38
N GLN A 18 -27.99 62.37 27.65
CA GLN A 18 -27.87 62.95 26.33
C GLN A 18 -28.04 61.81 25.26
N ASN A 19 -28.85 62.07 24.23
CA ASN A 19 -29.00 61.16 23.12
C ASN A 19 -27.78 61.26 22.19
N ILE A 20 -27.39 60.11 21.57
CA ILE A 20 -26.32 60.03 20.59
C ILE A 20 -26.76 60.84 19.33
N THR A 21 -26.02 61.85 18.96
CA THR A 21 -26.35 62.74 17.85
C THR A 21 -25.68 62.30 16.53
N SER A 22 -24.53 61.71 16.62
CA SER A 22 -23.78 61.12 15.47
C SER A 22 -22.87 60.06 15.94
N ILE A 23 -22.59 59.08 15.03
CA ILE A 23 -21.63 58.03 15.25
C ILE A 23 -20.64 58.06 14.08
N GLU A 24 -19.34 58.13 14.41
CA GLU A 24 -18.28 58.11 13.42
C GLU A 24 -17.41 56.89 13.65
N TYR A 25 -17.09 56.17 12.55
CA TYR A 25 -16.22 55.02 12.53
C TYR A 25 -14.97 55.34 11.70
N ASN A 26 -13.84 55.51 12.37
CA ASN A 26 -12.56 55.87 11.76
C ASN A 26 -11.57 54.73 11.85
N GLY A 27 -10.77 54.48 10.80
CA GLY A 27 -9.75 53.42 10.78
C GLY A 27 -10.27 52.05 10.38
N LEU A 28 -11.46 51.95 9.77
CA LEU A 28 -11.99 50.73 9.17
C LEU A 28 -11.40 50.55 7.75
N LEU A 29 -10.75 49.43 7.49
CA LEU A 29 -10.20 49.07 6.18
C LEU A 29 -10.99 47.93 5.52
N HIS A 30 -11.43 46.95 6.30
CA HIS A 30 -12.10 45.75 5.82
C HIS A 30 -13.59 45.69 6.14
N LEU A 31 -14.09 46.55 7.01
CA LEU A 31 -15.50 46.62 7.37
C LEU A 31 -16.14 47.90 6.85
N SER A 32 -17.34 47.82 6.26
CA SER A 32 -18.11 49.00 5.92
C SER A 32 -18.71 49.63 7.17
N LYS A 33 -19.00 50.95 7.10
CA LYS A 33 -19.65 51.70 8.21
C LYS A 33 -21.01 51.12 8.57
N ASP A 34 -21.75 50.61 7.59
CA ASP A 34 -23.09 50.04 7.83
C ASP A 34 -22.97 48.75 8.64
N VAL A 35 -22.04 47.87 8.29
CA VAL A 35 -21.74 46.64 9.05
C VAL A 35 -21.23 46.96 10.45
N ALA A 36 -20.38 48.00 10.59
CA ALA A 36 -19.93 48.43 11.90
C ALA A 36 -21.07 48.92 12.78
N THR A 37 -22.04 49.60 12.19
CA THR A 37 -23.25 50.08 12.92
C THR A 37 -24.08 48.86 13.40
N GLU A 38 -24.24 47.86 12.56
CA GLU A 38 -24.98 46.64 12.92
C GLU A 38 -24.26 45.84 14.03
N ILE A 39 -22.95 45.69 13.96
CA ILE A 39 -22.12 45.02 15.00
C ILE A 39 -22.22 45.81 16.34
N SER A 40 -22.12 47.14 16.29
CA SER A 40 -22.20 47.96 17.50
C SER A 40 -23.54 47.80 18.18
N GLY A 41 -24.63 47.71 17.41
CA GLY A 41 -26.00 47.72 17.90
C GLY A 41 -26.40 49.07 18.53
N ILE A 42 -25.66 50.15 18.20
CA ILE A 42 -25.91 51.52 18.70
C ILE A 42 -26.31 52.40 17.51
N HIS A 43 -27.39 53.16 17.67
CA HIS A 43 -27.94 53.99 16.61
C HIS A 43 -28.02 55.48 17.04
N VAL A 44 -28.01 56.33 16.07
CA VAL A 44 -28.26 57.77 16.31
C VAL A 44 -29.68 57.94 16.89
N GLY A 45 -29.80 58.66 18.02
CA GLY A 45 -31.02 58.81 18.79
C GLY A 45 -31.08 57.93 20.06
N ASP A 46 -30.22 56.93 20.19
CA ASP A 46 -30.11 56.07 21.41
C ASP A 46 -29.63 56.95 22.59
N THR A 47 -30.06 56.62 23.82
CA THR A 47 -29.53 57.24 25.04
C THR A 47 -28.09 56.73 25.28
N PHE A 48 -27.21 57.63 25.66
CA PHE A 48 -25.84 57.35 25.99
C PHE A 48 -25.78 56.40 27.19
N ASP A 49 -25.26 55.15 26.94
CA ASP A 49 -25.09 54.15 27.95
C ASP A 49 -23.67 53.48 27.79
N ILE A 50 -22.86 53.72 28.82
CA ILE A 50 -21.47 53.24 28.84
C ILE A 50 -21.38 51.70 28.78
N ASN A 51 -22.38 50.99 29.33
CA ASN A 51 -22.39 49.50 29.30
C ASN A 51 -22.64 49.02 27.87
N LYS A 52 -23.57 49.65 27.12
CA LYS A 52 -23.81 49.33 25.71
C LYS A 52 -22.58 49.62 24.85
N ILE A 53 -21.86 50.67 25.14
CA ILE A 53 -20.60 50.98 24.43
C ILE A 53 -19.55 49.92 24.74
N ASP A 54 -19.38 49.52 26.00
CA ASP A 54 -18.44 48.45 26.40
C ASP A 54 -18.82 47.10 25.75
N GLU A 55 -20.10 46.77 25.70
CA GLU A 55 -20.60 45.60 24.97
C GLU A 55 -20.33 45.69 23.46
N SER A 56 -20.47 46.84 22.84
CA SER A 56 -20.15 47.03 21.43
C SER A 56 -18.66 46.84 21.16
N ILE A 57 -17.80 47.33 22.04
CA ILE A 57 -16.34 47.13 21.95
C ILE A 57 -16.03 45.64 22.05
N LYS A 58 -16.63 44.90 22.97
CA LYS A 58 -16.47 43.44 23.10
C LYS A 58 -16.92 42.69 21.86
N LYS A 59 -18.06 43.09 21.26
CA LYS A 59 -18.56 42.53 20.00
C LYS A 59 -17.56 42.76 18.85
N PHE A 60 -17.00 43.95 18.73
CA PHE A 60 -15.98 44.23 17.72
C PHE A 60 -14.72 43.38 17.95
N TYR A 61 -14.21 43.26 19.18
CA TYR A 61 -13.08 42.41 19.49
C TYR A 61 -13.36 40.94 19.18
N SER A 62 -14.61 40.49 19.39
CA SER A 62 -15.01 39.12 19.10
C SER A 62 -14.96 38.77 17.61
N GLN A 63 -15.02 39.78 16.71
CA GLN A 63 -14.82 39.58 15.27
C GLN A 63 -13.37 39.23 14.89
N GLY A 64 -12.42 39.51 15.80
CA GLY A 64 -11.00 39.13 15.60
C GLY A 64 -10.19 40.07 14.70
N TYR A 65 -10.80 41.08 14.06
CA TYR A 65 -10.13 41.96 13.09
C TYR A 65 -9.29 43.08 13.73
N PHE A 66 -9.58 43.46 14.96
CA PHE A 66 -9.03 44.68 15.57
C PHE A 66 -7.92 44.39 16.55
N SER A 67 -6.86 45.21 16.52
CA SER A 67 -5.75 45.19 17.48
C SER A 67 -6.02 46.19 18.62
N ASP A 68 -6.72 47.30 18.34
CA ASP A 68 -7.10 48.29 19.32
C ASP A 68 -8.41 48.99 18.90
N ILE A 69 -9.24 49.35 19.89
CA ILE A 69 -10.51 50.06 19.69
C ILE A 69 -10.62 51.09 20.79
N VAL A 70 -10.60 52.37 20.39
CA VAL A 70 -10.80 53.49 21.31
C VAL A 70 -12.11 54.14 20.96
N VAL A 71 -12.96 54.35 21.97
CA VAL A 71 -14.23 55.08 21.80
C VAL A 71 -14.19 56.35 22.60
N SER A 72 -14.45 57.47 21.96
CA SER A 72 -14.55 58.78 22.59
C SER A 72 -15.91 59.38 22.36
N ALA A 73 -16.43 60.03 23.40
CA ALA A 73 -17.68 60.77 23.34
C ALA A 73 -17.44 62.27 23.52
N THR A 74 -18.04 63.06 22.67
CA THR A 74 -17.93 64.54 22.75
C THR A 74 -19.09 65.12 23.56
N LYS A 75 -18.89 66.31 24.10
CA LYS A 75 -19.93 67.02 24.86
C LYS A 75 -21.23 67.31 24.08
N ASN A 76 -21.20 67.14 22.76
CA ASN A 76 -22.34 67.37 21.87
C ASN A 76 -23.12 66.09 21.56
N GLY A 77 -22.80 64.96 22.22
CA GLY A 77 -23.43 63.65 21.97
C GLY A 77 -22.92 62.90 20.76
N SER A 78 -21.79 63.29 20.15
CA SER A 78 -21.14 62.52 19.06
C SER A 78 -20.26 61.42 19.65
N LEU A 79 -20.44 60.22 19.14
CA LEU A 79 -19.64 59.01 19.48
C LEU A 79 -18.65 58.73 18.35
N VAL A 80 -17.37 58.69 18.67
CA VAL A 80 -16.32 58.43 17.68
C VAL A 80 -15.58 57.14 18.06
N TYR A 81 -15.71 56.12 17.20
CA TYR A 81 -14.91 54.87 17.27
C TYR A 81 -13.65 55.07 16.45
N GLN A 82 -12.52 54.84 17.06
CA GLN A 82 -11.24 54.73 16.38
C GLN A 82 -10.79 53.31 16.43
N PHE A 83 -10.70 52.69 15.27
CA PHE A 83 -10.26 51.32 15.10
C PHE A 83 -8.80 51.26 14.62
N LYS A 84 -8.07 50.33 15.16
CA LYS A 84 -6.80 49.91 14.61
C LYS A 84 -6.93 48.43 14.22
N GLU A 85 -6.99 48.16 12.92
CA GLU A 85 -7.09 46.81 12.43
C GLU A 85 -5.79 46.06 12.61
N LYS A 86 -5.88 44.73 12.68
CA LYS A 86 -4.70 43.87 12.65
C LYS A 86 -4.10 43.86 11.24
N SER A 87 -2.81 43.93 11.14
CA SER A 87 -2.11 43.86 9.86
C SER A 87 -2.30 42.49 9.19
N VAL A 88 -2.37 42.50 7.88
CA VAL A 88 -2.44 41.25 7.06
C VAL A 88 -1.04 40.71 6.81
N ILE A 89 -0.88 39.41 6.87
CA ILE A 89 0.40 38.74 6.49
C ILE A 89 0.53 38.82 4.97
N SER A 90 1.42 39.67 4.48
CA SER A 90 1.66 39.87 3.04
C SER A 90 2.73 38.96 2.48
N LYS A 91 3.64 38.51 3.32
CA LYS A 91 4.73 37.60 2.94
C LYS A 91 4.96 36.56 4.04
N LEU A 92 5.11 35.30 3.63
CA LEU A 92 5.61 34.22 4.46
C LEU A 92 6.83 33.64 3.76
N GLN A 93 7.96 33.59 4.45
CA GLN A 93 9.21 33.05 3.95
C GLN A 93 9.84 32.17 5.02
N MET A 94 10.50 31.10 4.58
CA MET A 94 11.23 30.20 5.46
C MET A 94 12.65 30.02 4.91
N GLU A 95 13.64 30.17 5.77
CA GLU A 95 15.06 30.03 5.45
C GLU A 95 15.63 28.87 6.26
N GLY A 96 16.50 28.07 5.65
CA GLY A 96 17.23 26.99 6.32
C GLY A 96 16.51 25.63 6.41
N TYR A 97 15.24 25.49 5.94
CA TYR A 97 14.52 24.22 6.07
C TYR A 97 13.89 23.68 4.78
N SER A 98 13.06 24.45 4.08
CA SER A 98 12.34 23.96 2.89
C SER A 98 12.68 24.76 1.63
N SER A 99 12.49 24.11 0.45
CA SER A 99 12.56 24.79 -0.84
C SER A 99 11.40 25.78 -1.02
N GLU A 100 11.55 26.77 -1.89
CA GLU A 100 10.52 27.79 -2.13
C GLU A 100 9.18 27.16 -2.58
N ASP A 101 9.22 26.11 -3.39
CA ASP A 101 8.04 25.42 -3.93
C ASP A 101 7.24 24.67 -2.85
N GLU A 102 7.87 24.27 -1.74
CA GLU A 102 7.24 23.52 -0.66
C GLU A 102 6.75 24.41 0.49
N GLN A 103 7.19 25.66 0.56
CA GLN A 103 6.91 26.54 1.69
C GLN A 103 5.43 26.82 1.90
N GLU A 104 4.64 27.00 0.83
CA GLU A 104 3.21 27.28 0.94
C GLU A 104 2.44 26.12 1.60
N ALA A 105 2.74 24.89 1.17
CA ALA A 105 2.14 23.70 1.77
C ALA A 105 2.56 23.53 3.23
N LEU A 106 3.83 23.82 3.54
CA LEU A 106 4.37 23.74 4.89
C LEU A 106 3.72 24.76 5.81
N PHE A 107 3.65 26.04 5.42
CA PHE A 107 2.98 27.08 6.20
C PHE A 107 1.50 26.75 6.44
N THR A 108 0.81 26.22 5.42
CA THR A 108 -0.56 25.75 5.56
C THR A 108 -0.67 24.62 6.60
N SER A 109 0.28 23.69 6.63
CA SER A 109 0.28 22.57 7.59
C SER A 109 0.46 23.00 9.04
N ILE A 110 1.25 24.07 9.28
CA ILE A 110 1.44 24.64 10.62
C ILE A 110 0.37 25.67 10.98
N GLY A 111 -0.54 25.98 10.06
CA GLY A 111 -1.72 26.80 10.29
C GLY A 111 -1.53 28.30 10.00
N LEU A 112 -0.61 28.67 9.10
CA LEU A 112 -0.41 30.03 8.61
C LEU A 112 -0.60 30.10 7.10
N ARG A 113 -1.22 31.19 6.62
CA ARG A 113 -1.38 31.44 5.18
C ARG A 113 -1.11 32.92 4.88
N LYS A 114 -0.62 33.18 3.69
CA LYS A 114 -0.57 34.54 3.15
C LYS A 114 -2.01 35.08 3.03
N GLY A 115 -2.26 36.26 3.52
CA GLY A 115 -3.60 36.86 3.62
C GLY A 115 -4.26 36.67 4.99
N ASP A 116 -3.73 35.85 5.89
CA ASP A 116 -4.23 35.77 7.27
C ASP A 116 -3.96 37.08 8.04
N LEU A 117 -4.81 37.37 8.99
CA LEU A 117 -4.55 38.45 9.96
C LEU A 117 -3.43 38.03 10.91
N TYR A 118 -2.52 38.96 11.17
CA TYR A 118 -1.43 38.74 12.11
C TYR A 118 -1.94 38.54 13.53
N ASP A 119 -1.60 37.43 14.12
CA ASP A 119 -1.84 37.13 15.52
C ASP A 119 -0.58 36.51 16.12
N ALA A 120 0.02 37.18 17.08
CA ALA A 120 1.26 36.73 17.72
C ALA A 120 1.14 35.33 18.36
N VAL A 121 -0.04 35.02 18.93
CA VAL A 121 -0.29 33.70 19.54
C VAL A 121 -0.35 32.61 18.47
N LYS A 122 -1.03 32.88 17.34
CA LYS A 122 -1.10 31.98 16.19
C LYS A 122 0.29 31.73 15.60
N VAL A 123 1.10 32.78 15.44
CA VAL A 123 2.47 32.71 14.95
C VAL A 123 3.37 31.88 15.89
N GLN A 124 3.27 32.11 17.21
CA GLN A 124 4.03 31.31 18.19
C GLN A 124 3.58 29.84 18.22
N THR A 125 2.29 29.59 18.00
CA THR A 125 1.76 28.23 17.88
C THR A 125 2.29 27.52 16.63
N ALA A 126 2.36 28.24 15.50
CA ALA A 126 2.95 27.76 14.27
C ALA A 126 4.45 27.45 14.43
N LYS A 127 5.20 28.34 15.12
CA LYS A 127 6.60 28.08 15.48
C LYS A 127 6.77 26.76 16.24
N LYS A 128 5.94 26.54 17.29
CA LYS A 128 5.99 25.28 18.07
C LYS A 128 5.67 24.05 17.24
N LYS A 129 4.70 24.15 16.31
CA LYS A 129 4.35 23.05 15.40
C LYS A 129 5.49 22.76 14.44
N LEU A 130 6.18 23.78 13.93
CA LEU A 130 7.32 23.63 13.04
C LEU A 130 8.48 22.95 13.75
N ILE A 131 8.84 23.40 14.96
CA ILE A 131 9.88 22.77 15.78
C ILE A 131 9.57 21.28 15.98
N LYS A 132 8.34 20.94 16.43
CA LYS A 132 7.93 19.54 16.61
C LYS A 132 8.01 18.70 15.33
N LYS A 133 7.72 19.31 14.18
CA LYS A 133 7.84 18.63 12.89
C LYS A 133 9.30 18.32 12.56
N ILE A 134 10.20 19.25 12.79
CA ILE A 134 11.63 19.09 12.55
C ILE A 134 12.23 18.07 13.54
N GLU A 135 11.84 18.12 14.83
CA GLU A 135 12.21 17.13 15.84
C GLU A 135 11.73 15.71 15.48
N ALA A 136 10.53 15.59 14.90
CA ALA A 136 10.03 14.29 14.41
C ALA A 136 10.85 13.72 13.24
N GLU A 137 11.59 14.56 12.50
CA GLU A 137 12.56 14.16 11.47
C GLU A 137 13.93 13.75 12.06
N GLY A 138 14.06 13.75 13.39
CA GLY A 138 15.25 13.32 14.13
C GLY A 138 16.28 14.42 14.40
N TYR A 139 15.92 15.68 14.16
CA TYR A 139 16.82 16.79 14.48
C TYR A 139 16.71 17.20 15.97
N TYR A 140 17.83 17.58 16.56
CA TYR A 140 17.94 18.02 17.95
C TYR A 140 18.45 19.45 18.00
N ASP A 141 18.09 20.18 19.09
CA ASP A 141 18.47 21.58 19.27
C ASP A 141 17.94 22.50 18.13
N THR A 142 16.80 22.15 17.57
CA THR A 142 16.14 22.97 16.54
C THR A 142 15.76 24.35 17.08
N VAL A 143 16.31 25.37 16.49
CA VAL A 143 16.01 26.78 16.79
C VAL A 143 15.27 27.39 15.62
N VAL A 144 14.13 28.01 15.91
CA VAL A 144 13.36 28.76 14.90
C VAL A 144 13.24 30.19 15.43
N GLU A 145 13.79 31.15 14.71
CA GLU A 145 13.57 32.59 14.96
C GLU A 145 12.53 33.11 13.98
N ILE A 146 11.80 34.12 14.38
CA ILE A 146 10.75 34.70 13.53
C ILE A 146 10.98 36.19 13.49
N ASP A 147 11.41 36.67 12.34
CA ASP A 147 11.48 38.09 12.06
C ASP A 147 10.13 38.61 11.60
N VAL A 148 9.69 39.69 12.26
CA VAL A 148 8.41 40.34 11.98
C VAL A 148 8.71 41.71 11.39
N GLU A 149 8.62 41.84 10.08
CA GLU A 149 8.87 43.09 9.37
C GLU A 149 7.56 43.85 9.13
N PRO A 150 7.30 44.92 9.87
CA PRO A 150 6.10 45.76 9.64
C PRO A 150 6.27 46.55 8.34
N LYS A 151 5.21 46.55 7.53
CA LYS A 151 5.00 47.44 6.38
C LYS A 151 3.77 48.31 6.66
N GLU A 152 3.50 49.36 5.87
CA GLU A 152 2.48 50.36 6.17
C GLU A 152 1.13 49.76 6.64
N GLU A 153 0.60 48.73 5.97
CA GLU A 153 -0.70 48.08 6.33
C GLU A 153 -0.58 46.58 6.46
N SER A 154 0.62 46.00 6.33
CA SER A 154 0.86 44.57 6.31
C SER A 154 2.10 44.17 7.10
N ILE A 155 2.27 42.89 7.28
CA ILE A 155 3.45 42.31 7.95
C ILE A 155 4.06 41.22 7.05
N ALA A 156 5.39 41.21 6.91
CA ALA A 156 6.11 40.11 6.41
C ALA A 156 6.66 39.29 7.58
N LEU A 157 6.56 37.95 7.48
CA LEU A 157 7.10 37.01 8.46
C LEU A 157 8.19 36.18 7.78
N VAL A 158 9.39 36.21 8.35
CA VAL A 158 10.50 35.37 7.93
C VAL A 158 10.82 34.41 9.07
N PHE A 159 10.74 33.11 8.79
CA PHE A 159 11.09 32.06 9.71
C PHE A 159 12.53 31.61 9.41
N GLU A 160 13.48 31.96 10.27
CA GLU A 160 14.83 31.50 10.21
C GLU A 160 14.96 30.20 10.99
N VAL A 161 15.28 29.11 10.30
CA VAL A 161 15.32 27.77 10.87
C VAL A 161 16.75 27.27 10.91
N ASN A 162 17.26 27.06 12.11
CA ASN A 162 18.44 26.24 12.34
C ASN A 162 17.96 24.86 12.82
N LYS A 163 18.08 23.85 11.95
CA LYS A 163 17.60 22.48 12.23
C LYS A 163 18.31 21.85 13.44
N GLY A 164 19.55 22.22 13.71
CA GLY A 164 20.44 21.45 14.56
C GLY A 164 20.99 20.21 13.84
N GLU A 165 21.47 19.26 14.62
CA GLU A 165 22.03 17.99 14.12
C GLU A 165 21.07 16.83 14.33
N LYS A 166 21.18 15.78 13.51
CA LYS A 166 20.42 14.54 13.71
C LYS A 166 21.05 13.72 14.81
N ILE A 167 20.20 13.16 15.67
CA ILE A 167 20.61 12.18 16.66
C ILE A 167 20.49 10.79 16.07
N TYR A 168 21.51 9.97 16.28
CA TYR A 168 21.55 8.57 15.88
C TYR A 168 21.61 7.67 17.11
N ILE A 169 20.88 6.58 17.09
CA ILE A 169 20.93 5.58 18.14
C ILE A 169 22.25 4.82 18.01
N GLU A 170 23.02 4.80 19.11
CA GLU A 170 24.26 4.02 19.20
C GLU A 170 24.00 2.67 19.82
N HIS A 171 23.25 2.65 20.96
CA HIS A 171 22.89 1.41 21.65
C HIS A 171 21.48 1.49 22.23
N ILE A 172 20.80 0.34 22.22
CA ILE A 172 19.53 0.13 22.90
C ILE A 172 19.70 -0.99 23.94
N ASP A 173 19.53 -0.64 25.19
CA ASP A 173 19.63 -1.57 26.30
C ASP A 173 18.26 -1.91 26.90
N PHE A 174 18.02 -3.21 27.12
CA PHE A 174 16.82 -3.73 27.76
C PHE A 174 17.19 -4.35 29.11
N ALA A 175 17.31 -3.53 30.15
CA ALA A 175 17.70 -3.98 31.49
C ALA A 175 16.60 -4.82 32.16
N GLY A 176 16.88 -6.09 32.41
CA GLY A 176 15.94 -7.07 32.99
C GLY A 176 15.18 -7.89 31.94
N ALA A 177 15.58 -7.87 30.66
CA ALA A 177 15.10 -8.77 29.61
C ALA A 177 15.96 -10.03 29.62
N ASP A 178 15.45 -11.12 30.22
CA ASP A 178 16.16 -12.40 30.33
C ASP A 178 15.49 -13.52 29.50
N LYS A 179 14.18 -13.42 29.28
CA LYS A 179 13.35 -14.48 28.67
C LYS A 179 13.05 -14.28 27.20
N ILE A 180 13.04 -13.03 26.73
CA ILE A 180 12.83 -12.69 25.33
C ILE A 180 14.14 -12.14 24.77
N PRO A 181 14.58 -12.59 23.58
CA PRO A 181 15.76 -12.04 22.91
C PRO A 181 15.63 -10.52 22.69
N THR A 182 16.69 -9.78 22.99
CA THR A 182 16.72 -8.32 22.83
C THR A 182 16.49 -7.89 21.37
N ASP A 183 16.96 -8.67 20.40
CA ASP A 183 16.76 -8.43 18.97
C ASP A 183 15.26 -8.42 18.58
N ASP A 184 14.45 -9.30 19.21
CA ASP A 184 13.00 -9.34 18.97
C ASP A 184 12.31 -8.11 19.57
N LEU A 185 12.78 -7.62 20.71
CA LEU A 185 12.28 -6.39 21.33
C LEU A 185 12.64 -5.18 20.45
N GLU A 186 13.90 -5.07 20.05
CA GLU A 186 14.38 -3.96 19.22
C GLU A 186 13.67 -3.89 17.89
N THR A 187 13.49 -5.03 17.21
CA THR A 187 12.77 -5.09 15.91
C THR A 187 11.33 -4.55 15.98
N ALA A 188 10.72 -4.57 17.16
CA ALA A 188 9.37 -4.03 17.36
C ALA A 188 9.34 -2.51 17.57
N LEU A 189 10.45 -1.89 17.92
CA LEU A 189 10.53 -0.45 18.19
C LEU A 189 10.49 0.35 16.88
N ALA A 190 10.05 1.60 16.97
CA ALA A 190 10.22 2.56 15.88
C ALA A 190 11.65 3.14 15.84
N ASN A 191 12.26 3.24 17.03
CA ASN A 191 13.63 3.66 17.19
C ASN A 191 14.50 2.42 17.34
N GLN A 192 15.43 2.21 16.40
CA GLN A 192 16.30 1.03 16.32
C GLN A 192 17.74 1.46 16.02
N GLU A 193 18.73 0.63 16.35
CA GLU A 193 20.12 0.84 15.93
C GLU A 193 20.22 0.81 14.40
N GLU A 194 21.28 1.42 13.83
CA GLU A 194 21.46 1.48 12.38
C GLU A 194 21.65 0.08 11.78
N ASP A 195 20.86 -0.27 10.75
CA ASP A 195 21.05 -1.50 9.99
C ASP A 195 22.41 -1.50 9.26
N PHE A 196 23.02 -2.67 9.03
CA PHE A 196 24.26 -2.82 8.26
C PHE A 196 24.27 -2.11 6.90
N MET A 197 23.09 -1.92 6.30
CA MET A 197 22.90 -1.19 5.03
C MET A 197 21.97 0.03 5.21
N GLY A 198 21.95 0.65 6.37
CA GLY A 198 21.04 1.77 6.72
C GLY A 198 21.14 2.99 5.82
N TRP A 199 22.23 3.11 5.03
CA TRP A 199 22.39 4.13 4.00
C TRP A 199 21.50 3.91 2.76
N LEU A 200 20.90 2.72 2.58
CA LEU A 200 19.97 2.44 1.47
C LEU A 200 18.57 2.99 1.79
N PRO A 201 17.91 3.64 0.81
CA PRO A 201 16.55 4.13 1.01
C PRO A 201 15.58 3.02 1.42
N GLY A 202 14.86 3.24 2.52
CA GLY A 202 13.85 2.30 3.04
C GLY A 202 14.37 1.31 4.09
N LEU A 203 15.67 1.34 4.43
CA LEU A 203 16.23 0.66 5.59
C LEU A 203 16.38 1.62 6.76
N ASN A 204 16.51 1.06 7.97
CA ASN A 204 16.68 1.87 9.17
C ASN A 204 18.09 2.48 9.20
N ASN A 205 18.15 3.80 9.30
CA ASN A 205 19.39 4.57 9.33
C ASN A 205 19.78 5.02 10.74
N GLY A 206 19.14 4.46 11.78
CA GLY A 206 19.43 4.75 13.18
C GLY A 206 19.00 6.14 13.68
N VAL A 207 18.29 6.93 12.88
CA VAL A 207 17.85 8.28 13.28
C VAL A 207 16.77 8.19 14.36
N VAL A 208 16.92 8.96 15.44
CA VAL A 208 15.93 9.01 16.53
C VAL A 208 14.65 9.71 16.08
N HIS A 209 13.51 9.06 16.32
CA HIS A 209 12.17 9.61 16.16
C HIS A 209 11.57 9.94 17.54
N MET A 210 11.76 11.20 17.97
CA MET A 210 11.37 11.64 19.32
C MET A 210 9.87 11.49 19.61
N ASP A 211 9.01 11.69 18.62
CA ASP A 211 7.56 11.53 18.73
C ASP A 211 7.13 10.08 18.92
N GLN A 212 7.96 9.11 18.47
CA GLN A 212 7.72 7.67 18.58
C GLN A 212 8.35 7.07 19.84
N LEU A 213 9.36 7.71 20.39
CA LEU A 213 10.14 7.17 21.51
C LEU A 213 9.27 6.83 22.74
N ALA A 214 8.30 7.68 23.06
CA ALA A 214 7.35 7.45 24.15
C ALA A 214 6.43 6.23 23.93
N TYR A 215 6.25 5.80 22.68
CA TYR A 215 5.42 4.63 22.33
C TYR A 215 6.23 3.34 22.25
N ASP A 216 7.55 3.41 22.18
CA ASP A 216 8.40 2.23 22.05
C ASP A 216 8.34 1.31 23.28
N GLY A 217 8.19 1.86 24.47
CA GLY A 217 7.95 1.07 25.68
C GLY A 217 6.66 0.23 25.59
N PHE A 218 5.60 0.77 24.97
CA PHE A 218 4.38 0.02 24.71
C PHE A 218 4.56 -1.05 23.64
N ARG A 219 5.38 -0.79 22.61
CA ARG A 219 5.71 -1.78 21.57
C ARG A 219 6.51 -2.95 22.16
N ALA A 220 7.52 -2.66 22.96
CA ALA A 220 8.27 -3.69 23.68
C ALA A 220 7.37 -4.50 24.61
N LYS A 221 6.49 -3.84 25.39
CA LYS A 221 5.50 -4.52 26.23
C LYS A 221 4.56 -5.41 25.40
N ASP A 222 4.16 -4.99 24.21
CA ASP A 222 3.30 -5.77 23.33
C ASP A 222 3.96 -7.09 22.93
N ILE A 223 5.28 -7.11 22.68
CA ILE A 223 6.06 -8.35 22.43
C ILE A 223 5.98 -9.30 23.62
N TYR A 224 6.13 -8.79 24.85
CA TYR A 224 5.93 -9.60 26.05
C TYR A 224 4.53 -10.21 26.11
N MET A 225 3.50 -9.42 25.82
CA MET A 225 2.11 -9.90 25.78
C MET A 225 1.85 -10.88 24.62
N GLN A 226 2.60 -10.82 23.54
CA GLN A 226 2.56 -11.82 22.46
C GLN A 226 3.15 -13.16 22.90
N ASN A 227 4.11 -13.15 23.83
CA ASN A 227 4.76 -14.32 24.37
C ASN A 227 4.21 -14.80 25.73
N GLY A 228 3.05 -14.28 26.13
CA GLY A 228 2.31 -14.75 27.30
C GLY A 228 2.57 -13.98 28.59
N PHE A 229 3.47 -13.03 28.62
CA PHE A 229 3.87 -12.30 29.84
C PHE A 229 2.87 -11.18 30.17
N LEU A 230 1.74 -11.55 30.76
CA LEU A 230 0.64 -10.60 31.07
C LEU A 230 0.99 -9.59 32.17
N ASP A 231 1.97 -9.90 33.02
CA ASP A 231 2.42 -9.03 34.10
C ASP A 231 3.66 -8.22 33.76
N ALA A 232 4.15 -8.34 32.51
CA ALA A 232 5.32 -7.60 32.03
C ALA A 232 5.09 -6.08 32.11
N THR A 233 6.08 -5.39 32.64
CA THR A 233 6.12 -3.92 32.67
C THR A 233 7.39 -3.43 32.01
N VAL A 234 7.25 -2.41 31.18
CA VAL A 234 8.35 -1.72 30.50
C VAL A 234 8.28 -0.26 30.91
N SER A 235 9.41 0.31 31.34
CA SER A 235 9.47 1.72 31.73
C SER A 235 9.39 2.65 30.52
N ASP A 236 9.14 3.93 30.78
CA ASP A 236 9.45 4.96 29.80
C ASP A 236 10.97 4.91 29.48
N PRO A 237 11.34 5.17 28.22
CA PRO A 237 12.74 5.13 27.79
C PRO A 237 13.57 6.21 28.48
N LEU A 238 14.74 5.82 28.97
CA LEU A 238 15.76 6.73 29.41
C LEU A 238 16.77 6.93 28.28
N MET A 239 16.73 8.11 27.63
CA MET A 239 17.66 8.44 26.55
C MET A 239 18.76 9.36 27.07
N ARG A 240 20.00 8.99 26.79
CA ARG A 240 21.21 9.77 27.09
C ARG A 240 21.88 10.16 25.77
N ILE A 241 22.00 11.44 25.52
CA ILE A 241 22.58 11.99 24.30
C ILE A 241 24.00 12.48 24.60
N ASP A 242 24.96 12.05 23.80
CA ASP A 242 26.29 12.68 23.75
C ASP A 242 26.25 13.85 22.77
N SER A 243 26.30 15.06 23.31
CA SER A 243 26.27 16.30 22.50
C SER A 243 27.53 16.53 21.66
N GLY A 244 28.58 15.76 21.85
CA GLY A 244 29.80 15.85 21.04
C GLY A 244 29.72 15.02 19.77
N SER A 245 29.05 13.87 19.82
CA SER A 245 28.89 12.94 18.68
C SER A 245 27.48 12.91 18.10
N TYR A 246 26.50 13.51 18.76
CA TYR A 246 25.06 13.40 18.43
C TYR A 246 24.56 11.96 18.39
N LYS A 247 25.12 11.10 19.26
CA LYS A 247 24.72 9.73 19.44
C LYS A 247 23.93 9.57 20.74
N ALA A 248 22.99 8.65 20.75
CA ALA A 248 22.12 8.41 21.88
C ALA A 248 22.13 6.93 22.32
N ASP A 249 22.25 6.73 23.62
CA ASP A 249 21.95 5.44 24.27
C ASP A 249 20.54 5.50 24.82
N VAL A 250 19.73 4.46 24.53
CA VAL A 250 18.36 4.34 25.01
C VAL A 250 18.25 3.12 25.89
N THR A 251 17.77 3.29 27.12
CA THR A 251 17.63 2.19 28.09
C THR A 251 16.18 2.04 28.50
N TYR A 252 15.64 0.80 28.40
CA TYR A 252 14.34 0.40 28.95
C TYR A 252 14.56 -0.50 30.16
N GLN A 253 13.83 -0.22 31.27
CA GLN A 253 13.80 -1.12 32.40
C GLN A 253 12.59 -2.04 32.27
N ILE A 254 12.83 -3.35 32.39
CA ILE A 254 11.83 -4.38 32.14
C ILE A 254 11.70 -5.25 33.40
N SER A 255 10.45 -5.56 33.72
CA SER A 255 10.11 -6.63 34.65
C SER A 255 9.20 -7.60 33.96
N GLU A 256 9.68 -8.79 33.62
CA GLU A 256 9.02 -9.71 32.69
C GLU A 256 7.85 -10.48 33.31
N GLY A 257 8.00 -10.93 34.57
CA GLY A 257 7.07 -11.87 35.19
C GLY A 257 7.19 -13.30 34.66
N GLU A 258 6.11 -14.09 34.77
CA GLU A 258 6.01 -15.43 34.22
C GLU A 258 4.98 -15.51 33.08
N PRO A 259 5.17 -16.41 32.10
CA PRO A 259 4.23 -16.55 31.00
C PRO A 259 2.95 -17.26 31.47
N TYR A 260 1.81 -16.79 30.99
CA TYR A 260 0.50 -17.35 31.29
C TYR A 260 0.04 -18.31 30.20
N THR A 261 -0.61 -19.40 30.66
CA THR A 261 -1.29 -20.36 29.77
C THR A 261 -2.80 -20.13 29.82
N ILE A 262 -3.47 -20.22 28.67
CA ILE A 262 -4.93 -20.07 28.57
C ILE A 262 -5.60 -21.30 29.20
N ASN A 263 -6.39 -21.09 30.30
CA ASN A 263 -7.13 -22.14 30.95
C ASN A 263 -8.50 -22.38 30.32
N SER A 264 -9.25 -21.31 30.03
CA SER A 264 -10.56 -21.41 29.37
C SER A 264 -10.84 -20.18 28.50
N ILE A 265 -11.65 -20.39 27.46
CA ILE A 265 -12.15 -19.33 26.58
C ILE A 265 -13.67 -19.38 26.55
N ARG A 266 -14.33 -18.27 26.91
CA ARG A 266 -15.78 -18.17 26.95
C ARG A 266 -16.28 -16.98 26.16
N VAL A 267 -17.40 -17.14 25.47
CA VAL A 267 -18.08 -16.05 24.77
C VAL A 267 -19.44 -15.83 25.42
N LEU A 268 -19.66 -14.61 25.89
CA LEU A 268 -20.95 -14.17 26.46
C LEU A 268 -21.66 -13.18 25.57
N GLY A 269 -22.98 -13.24 25.55
CA GLY A 269 -23.87 -12.38 24.77
C GLY A 269 -24.63 -13.19 23.73
N ALA A 270 -25.96 -13.12 23.81
CA ALA A 270 -26.84 -13.74 22.83
C ALA A 270 -26.99 -12.84 21.61
N VAL A 271 -26.78 -13.39 20.43
CA VAL A 271 -27.00 -12.72 19.13
C VAL A 271 -27.79 -13.68 18.25
N ASP A 272 -28.94 -13.24 17.78
CA ASP A 272 -29.78 -14.07 16.90
C ASP A 272 -29.05 -14.36 15.59
N GLY A 273 -29.05 -15.63 15.19
CA GLY A 273 -28.37 -16.10 13.98
C GLY A 273 -26.89 -16.40 14.14
N LEU A 274 -26.25 -16.08 15.29
CA LEU A 274 -24.84 -16.32 15.51
C LEU A 274 -24.58 -17.78 15.93
N LYS A 275 -23.82 -18.51 15.15
CA LYS A 275 -23.47 -19.92 15.43
C LYS A 275 -22.17 -20.01 16.23
N LEU A 276 -22.24 -19.72 17.52
CA LEU A 276 -21.07 -19.66 18.40
C LEU A 276 -20.18 -20.92 18.32
N ASN A 277 -20.79 -22.13 18.26
CA ASN A 277 -20.04 -23.38 18.18
C ASN A 277 -19.21 -23.55 16.88
N GLU A 278 -19.59 -22.88 15.79
CA GLU A 278 -18.81 -22.87 14.55
C GLU A 278 -17.71 -21.81 14.64
N ILE A 279 -18.05 -20.64 15.14
CA ILE A 279 -17.15 -19.49 15.25
C ILE A 279 -15.99 -19.75 16.21
N THR A 280 -16.25 -20.36 17.37
CA THR A 280 -15.20 -20.66 18.35
C THR A 280 -14.17 -21.68 17.87
N LYS A 281 -14.52 -22.50 16.87
CA LYS A 281 -13.55 -23.43 16.24
C LYS A 281 -12.50 -22.73 15.38
N GLU A 282 -12.81 -21.53 14.91
CA GLU A 282 -11.93 -20.71 14.08
C GLU A 282 -11.06 -19.76 14.91
N PHE A 283 -11.16 -19.82 16.24
CA PHE A 283 -10.32 -19.00 17.10
C PHE A 283 -8.86 -19.43 17.01
N THR A 284 -8.00 -18.44 16.96
CA THR A 284 -6.55 -18.64 16.94
C THR A 284 -5.96 -18.80 18.35
N ALA A 285 -6.60 -18.22 19.37
CA ALA A 285 -6.29 -18.47 20.77
C ALA A 285 -6.93 -19.81 21.18
N LEU A 286 -6.13 -20.72 21.74
CA LEU A 286 -6.56 -22.06 22.11
C LEU A 286 -6.31 -22.36 23.60
N GLU A 287 -7.22 -23.08 24.24
CA GLU A 287 -7.05 -23.56 25.61
C GLU A 287 -5.81 -24.47 25.74
N GLY A 288 -5.07 -24.35 26.82
CA GLY A 288 -3.84 -25.10 27.08
C GLY A 288 -2.60 -24.55 26.34
N LYS A 289 -2.74 -23.48 25.53
CA LYS A 289 -1.62 -22.82 24.86
C LYS A 289 -1.21 -21.55 25.59
N THR A 290 0.02 -21.10 25.37
CA THR A 290 0.52 -19.83 25.90
C THR A 290 -0.35 -18.68 25.41
N PHE A 291 -0.68 -17.75 26.30
CA PHE A 291 -1.42 -16.55 25.97
C PHE A 291 -0.68 -15.73 24.92
N ASN A 292 -1.42 -15.21 23.95
CA ASN A 292 -0.88 -14.32 22.93
C ASN A 292 -1.89 -13.22 22.61
N ILE A 293 -1.51 -11.97 22.85
CA ILE A 293 -2.41 -10.82 22.67
C ILE A 293 -2.84 -10.61 21.22
N ASN A 294 -1.98 -10.97 20.24
CA ASN A 294 -2.33 -10.84 18.83
C ASN A 294 -3.36 -11.87 18.39
N LYS A 295 -3.25 -13.12 18.87
CA LYS A 295 -4.27 -14.15 18.66
C LYS A 295 -5.61 -13.70 19.25
N LEU A 296 -5.61 -13.14 20.43
CA LEU A 296 -6.81 -12.59 21.06
C LEU A 296 -7.40 -11.42 20.25
N ARG A 297 -6.57 -10.48 19.77
CA ARG A 297 -7.03 -9.37 18.92
C ARG A 297 -7.65 -9.89 17.61
N LYS A 298 -7.05 -10.93 17.02
CA LYS A 298 -7.59 -11.60 15.81
C LYS A 298 -8.98 -12.21 16.10
N ASP A 299 -9.11 -12.94 17.20
CA ASP A 299 -10.38 -13.58 17.57
C ASP A 299 -11.47 -12.56 17.89
N MET A 300 -11.12 -11.48 18.59
CA MET A 300 -12.06 -10.36 18.83
C MET A 300 -12.49 -9.68 17.52
N ALA A 301 -11.57 -9.45 16.61
CA ALA A 301 -11.86 -8.85 15.31
C ALA A 301 -12.74 -9.77 14.46
N TYR A 302 -12.45 -11.07 14.46
CA TYR A 302 -13.24 -12.09 13.79
C TYR A 302 -14.65 -12.18 14.37
N LEU A 303 -14.78 -12.27 15.69
CA LEU A 303 -16.06 -12.32 16.38
C LEU A 303 -16.90 -11.06 16.10
N LYS A 304 -16.26 -9.88 16.14
CA LYS A 304 -16.89 -8.61 15.78
C LYS A 304 -17.39 -8.62 14.33
N GLU A 305 -16.59 -9.13 13.39
CA GLU A 305 -16.94 -9.21 11.98
C GLU A 305 -18.13 -10.15 11.75
N GLN A 306 -18.12 -11.35 12.38
CA GLN A 306 -19.23 -12.31 12.27
C GLN A 306 -20.58 -11.73 12.78
N VAL A 307 -20.54 -11.02 13.91
CA VAL A 307 -21.74 -10.35 14.44
C VAL A 307 -22.16 -9.17 13.57
N ALA A 308 -21.21 -8.38 13.07
CA ALA A 308 -21.50 -7.25 12.19
C ALA A 308 -22.09 -7.69 10.84
N ASN A 309 -21.71 -8.87 10.34
CA ASN A 309 -22.28 -9.44 9.11
C ASN A 309 -23.76 -9.87 9.27
N LEU A 310 -24.25 -9.97 10.50
CA LEU A 310 -25.67 -10.15 10.82
C LEU A 310 -26.42 -8.81 10.99
N GLY A 311 -25.86 -7.71 10.52
CA GLY A 311 -26.48 -6.39 10.55
C GLY A 311 -26.14 -5.55 11.78
N TYR A 312 -25.44 -6.06 12.77
CA TYR A 312 -25.14 -5.34 14.01
C TYR A 312 -23.92 -4.41 13.82
N ALA A 313 -24.10 -3.34 13.07
CA ALA A 313 -23.02 -2.41 12.68
C ALA A 313 -22.23 -1.82 13.84
N ASN A 314 -22.86 -1.63 15.01
CA ASN A 314 -22.27 -0.99 16.18
C ASN A 314 -21.82 -1.99 17.26
N VAL A 315 -21.63 -3.26 16.89
CA VAL A 315 -21.20 -4.30 17.82
C VAL A 315 -19.85 -3.95 18.47
N ARG A 316 -19.77 -4.21 19.78
CA ARG A 316 -18.55 -4.15 20.55
C ARG A 316 -18.27 -5.49 21.18
N VAL A 317 -17.02 -5.94 21.08
CA VAL A 317 -16.51 -7.13 21.77
C VAL A 317 -15.53 -6.66 22.81
N LYS A 318 -15.75 -6.99 24.07
CA LYS A 318 -14.86 -6.63 25.18
C LYS A 318 -14.21 -7.90 25.72
N PRO A 319 -12.88 -7.96 25.82
CA PRO A 319 -12.20 -9.03 26.51
C PRO A 319 -12.18 -8.75 28.02
N ASP A 320 -12.29 -9.79 28.82
CA ASP A 320 -12.01 -9.80 30.24
C ASP A 320 -11.03 -10.92 30.57
N PHE A 321 -10.07 -10.66 31.46
CA PHE A 321 -8.99 -11.57 31.82
C PHE A 321 -9.03 -11.86 33.32
N GLN A 322 -9.27 -13.09 33.69
CA GLN A 322 -9.15 -13.53 35.07
C GLN A 322 -7.86 -14.31 35.25
N LYS A 323 -6.85 -13.63 35.78
CA LYS A 323 -5.52 -14.21 36.02
C LYS A 323 -5.48 -15.01 37.32
N ASN A 324 -4.91 -16.20 37.25
CA ASN A 324 -4.52 -16.99 38.43
C ASN A 324 -2.99 -16.97 38.55
N THR A 325 -2.48 -16.17 39.47
CA THR A 325 -1.06 -15.97 39.67
C THR A 325 -0.36 -17.18 40.31
N ASN A 326 -1.11 -18.10 40.98
CA ASN A 326 -0.50 -19.26 41.61
C ASN A 326 -0.05 -20.33 40.62
N ASN A 327 -0.76 -20.50 39.54
CA ASN A 327 -0.48 -21.50 38.49
C ASN A 327 -0.21 -20.88 37.11
N HIS A 328 -0.09 -19.55 37.03
CA HIS A 328 0.14 -18.78 35.81
C HIS A 328 -0.84 -19.15 34.68
N THR A 329 -2.14 -19.18 35.01
CA THR A 329 -3.19 -19.41 34.01
C THR A 329 -4.11 -18.20 33.92
N VAL A 330 -4.75 -18.04 32.74
CA VAL A 330 -5.71 -16.97 32.46
C VAL A 330 -6.99 -17.54 31.85
N ASP A 331 -8.12 -17.15 32.39
CA ASP A 331 -9.42 -17.35 31.79
C ASP A 331 -9.78 -16.12 30.95
N ILE A 332 -10.13 -16.35 29.68
CA ILE A 332 -10.49 -15.31 28.73
C ILE A 332 -12.00 -15.32 28.51
N GLN A 333 -12.63 -14.18 28.69
CA GLN A 333 -14.04 -14.02 28.43
C GLN A 333 -14.29 -12.91 27.40
N TYR A 334 -14.87 -13.25 26.26
CA TYR A 334 -15.33 -12.28 25.27
C TYR A 334 -16.78 -11.93 25.53
N THR A 335 -17.09 -10.66 25.80
CA THR A 335 -18.46 -10.18 25.98
C THR A 335 -18.91 -9.43 24.76
N ILE A 336 -19.94 -9.95 24.06
CA ILE A 336 -20.54 -9.33 22.87
C ILE A 336 -21.64 -8.36 23.32
N ILE A 337 -21.58 -7.13 22.81
CA ILE A 337 -22.61 -6.11 22.96
C ILE A 337 -23.06 -5.75 21.53
N PRO A 338 -24.15 -6.37 21.02
CA PRO A 338 -24.47 -6.30 19.59
C PRO A 338 -24.98 -4.93 19.12
N GLY A 339 -25.78 -4.23 19.93
CA GLY A 339 -26.48 -3.02 19.50
C GLY A 339 -27.73 -3.34 18.65
N ASN A 340 -28.13 -2.43 17.77
CA ASN A 340 -29.26 -2.60 16.87
C ASN A 340 -28.82 -3.11 15.50
N ILE A 341 -29.71 -3.83 14.80
CA ILE A 341 -29.55 -4.14 13.39
C ILE A 341 -29.69 -2.84 12.59
N VAL A 342 -28.78 -2.64 11.65
CA VAL A 342 -28.68 -1.44 10.82
C VAL A 342 -28.90 -1.80 9.35
N THR A 343 -29.79 -1.05 8.68
CA THR A 343 -30.03 -1.11 7.24
C THR A 343 -29.40 0.11 6.57
N ILE A 344 -28.86 -0.08 5.40
CA ILE A 344 -28.28 1.01 4.59
C ILE A 344 -29.41 1.85 4.00
N ASN A 345 -29.44 3.14 4.33
CA ASN A 345 -30.43 4.07 3.81
C ASN A 345 -30.00 4.64 2.44
N ASP A 346 -28.76 5.10 2.34
CA ASP A 346 -28.22 5.63 1.08
C ASP A 346 -26.69 5.47 1.03
N VAL A 347 -26.13 5.54 -0.20
CA VAL A 347 -24.71 5.52 -0.47
C VAL A 347 -24.32 6.85 -1.12
N ILE A 348 -23.65 7.70 -0.33
CA ILE A 348 -23.28 9.06 -0.71
C ILE A 348 -21.79 9.05 -1.08
N ILE A 349 -21.48 9.41 -2.33
CA ILE A 349 -20.10 9.48 -2.85
C ILE A 349 -19.67 10.93 -2.92
N SER A 350 -18.42 11.19 -2.52
CA SER A 350 -17.83 12.54 -2.53
C SER A 350 -16.32 12.52 -2.80
N GLY A 351 -15.79 13.61 -3.36
CA GLY A 351 -14.36 13.76 -3.66
C GLY A 351 -13.95 13.24 -5.05
N ASN A 352 -14.88 12.74 -5.85
CA ASN A 352 -14.66 12.30 -7.22
C ASN A 352 -14.93 13.46 -8.20
N HIS A 353 -13.87 14.10 -8.66
CA HIS A 353 -13.95 15.21 -9.62
C HIS A 353 -13.84 14.72 -11.07
N THR A 354 -13.01 13.72 -11.30
CA THR A 354 -12.73 13.12 -12.61
C THR A 354 -13.44 11.79 -12.78
N THR A 355 -13.36 10.91 -11.78
CA THR A 355 -13.96 9.56 -11.83
C THR A 355 -15.47 9.64 -11.76
N ARG A 356 -16.14 9.01 -12.72
CA ARG A 356 -17.61 8.98 -12.76
C ARG A 356 -18.19 8.23 -11.57
N ASP A 357 -19.28 8.72 -10.99
CA ASP A 357 -19.97 8.13 -9.83
C ASP A 357 -20.24 6.62 -10.00
N ARG A 358 -20.73 6.20 -11.17
CA ARG A 358 -21.00 4.79 -11.48
C ARG A 358 -19.76 3.89 -11.38
N VAL A 359 -18.55 4.43 -11.63
CA VAL A 359 -17.29 3.67 -11.57
C VAL A 359 -16.93 3.34 -10.13
N ILE A 360 -17.30 4.20 -9.20
CA ILE A 360 -17.14 3.99 -7.76
C ILE A 360 -18.25 3.07 -7.25
N ARG A 361 -19.48 3.39 -7.56
CA ARG A 361 -20.69 2.72 -7.06
C ARG A 361 -20.72 1.23 -7.38
N ARG A 362 -20.26 0.84 -8.57
CA ARG A 362 -20.23 -0.59 -9.00
C ARG A 362 -19.26 -1.47 -8.20
N ASP A 363 -18.29 -0.87 -7.49
CA ASP A 363 -17.34 -1.57 -6.62
C ASP A 363 -17.73 -1.49 -5.14
N ILE A 364 -18.92 -0.97 -4.82
CA ILE A 364 -19.52 -0.97 -3.48
C ILE A 364 -20.52 -2.13 -3.40
N TYR A 365 -20.31 -3.04 -2.47
CA TYR A 365 -21.10 -4.26 -2.31
C TYR A 365 -22.31 -4.09 -1.39
N LEU A 366 -22.54 -2.88 -0.87
CA LEU A 366 -23.69 -2.52 -0.06
C LEU A 366 -24.55 -1.49 -0.79
N ALA A 367 -25.83 -1.79 -1.00
CA ALA A 367 -26.78 -0.92 -1.67
C ALA A 367 -27.86 -0.40 -0.67
N PRO A 368 -28.57 0.68 -1.01
CA PRO A 368 -29.74 1.11 -0.23
C PRO A 368 -30.76 -0.02 -0.06
N GLY A 369 -31.17 -0.27 1.18
CA GLY A 369 -32.06 -1.37 1.55
C GLY A 369 -31.37 -2.64 2.03
N ASP A 370 -30.08 -2.79 1.82
CA ASP A 370 -29.31 -3.92 2.33
C ASP A 370 -29.09 -3.81 3.83
N GLN A 371 -29.05 -4.97 4.48
CA GLN A 371 -28.60 -5.08 5.86
C GLN A 371 -27.08 -4.85 5.91
N PHE A 372 -26.60 -4.14 6.94
CA PHE A 372 -25.18 -3.88 7.10
C PHE A 372 -24.36 -5.17 7.15
N SER A 373 -23.24 -5.18 6.44
CA SER A 373 -22.24 -6.25 6.46
C SER A 373 -20.84 -5.62 6.55
N GLN A 374 -20.08 -6.00 7.57
CA GLN A 374 -18.70 -5.51 7.77
C GLN A 374 -17.77 -6.03 6.68
N THR A 375 -17.97 -7.28 6.27
CA THR A 375 -17.20 -7.90 5.18
C THR A 375 -17.44 -7.15 3.88
N ASP A 376 -18.70 -6.87 3.51
CA ASP A 376 -19.00 -6.15 2.27
C ASP A 376 -18.49 -4.70 2.28
N LEU A 377 -18.50 -4.04 3.44
CA LEU A 377 -17.90 -2.72 3.61
C LEU A 377 -16.38 -2.76 3.41
N LYS A 378 -15.69 -3.72 4.04
CA LYS A 378 -14.23 -3.93 3.92
C LYS A 378 -13.84 -4.29 2.49
N ASP A 379 -14.60 -5.21 1.88
CA ASP A 379 -14.38 -5.63 0.50
C ASP A 379 -14.61 -4.48 -0.49
N SER A 380 -15.64 -3.64 -0.26
CA SER A 380 -15.89 -2.43 -1.06
C SER A 380 -14.70 -1.45 -0.99
N LYS A 381 -14.21 -1.19 0.23
CA LYS A 381 -13.03 -0.34 0.43
C LYS A 381 -11.79 -0.91 -0.27
N SER A 382 -11.58 -2.22 -0.15
CA SER A 382 -10.47 -2.92 -0.79
C SER A 382 -10.61 -2.95 -2.31
N ALA A 383 -11.82 -3.15 -2.83
CA ALA A 383 -12.08 -3.11 -4.27
C ALA A 383 -11.75 -1.75 -4.87
N LEU A 384 -12.22 -0.66 -4.25
CA LEU A 384 -11.90 0.71 -4.67
C LEU A 384 -10.40 1.02 -4.55
N GLY A 385 -9.75 0.60 -3.46
CA GLY A 385 -8.32 0.79 -3.25
C GLY A 385 -7.46 0.09 -4.32
N ARG A 386 -7.81 -1.15 -4.68
CA ARG A 386 -7.11 -1.92 -5.72
C ARG A 386 -7.22 -1.32 -7.12
N ARG A 387 -8.19 -0.43 -7.39
CA ARG A 387 -8.28 0.25 -8.69
C ARG A 387 -7.11 1.18 -8.96
N GLY A 388 -6.50 1.74 -7.91
CA GLY A 388 -5.42 2.70 -8.04
C GLY A 388 -5.84 4.05 -8.63
N TYR A 389 -7.13 4.41 -8.48
CA TYR A 389 -7.68 5.71 -8.90
C TYR A 389 -7.62 6.73 -7.77
N PHE A 390 -7.47 6.25 -6.55
CA PHE A 390 -7.58 7.03 -5.33
C PHE A 390 -6.33 6.88 -4.46
N GLU A 391 -5.83 7.98 -3.95
CA GLU A 391 -4.79 8.02 -2.91
C GLU A 391 -5.35 7.53 -1.58
N ASN A 392 -6.60 7.88 -1.30
CA ASN A 392 -7.31 7.47 -0.09
C ASN A 392 -8.77 7.15 -0.39
N VAL A 393 -9.27 6.10 0.24
CA VAL A 393 -10.67 5.69 0.24
C VAL A 393 -11.11 5.50 1.68
N SER A 394 -12.09 6.28 2.11
CA SER A 394 -12.77 6.12 3.39
C SER A 394 -14.24 5.80 3.15
N ILE A 395 -14.74 4.74 3.78
CA ILE A 395 -16.16 4.41 3.81
C ILE A 395 -16.59 4.48 5.27
N GLU A 396 -17.37 5.49 5.61
CA GLU A 396 -17.82 5.77 6.96
C GLU A 396 -19.33 5.58 7.05
N GLN A 397 -19.79 5.09 8.19
CA GLN A 397 -21.21 5.07 8.49
C GLN A 397 -21.65 6.41 9.07
N GLN A 398 -22.64 7.01 8.46
CA GLN A 398 -23.32 8.18 8.98
C GLN A 398 -24.69 7.75 9.50
N LYS A 399 -24.84 7.76 10.80
CA LYS A 399 -26.09 7.40 11.47
C LYS A 399 -27.21 8.34 11.05
N VAL A 400 -28.32 7.78 10.56
CA VAL A 400 -29.57 8.49 10.26
C VAL A 400 -30.51 8.39 11.47
N ASP A 401 -30.74 7.17 11.95
CA ASP A 401 -31.51 6.87 13.16
C ASP A 401 -30.94 5.65 13.90
N SER A 402 -31.73 5.01 14.78
CA SER A 402 -31.28 3.84 15.55
C SER A 402 -31.08 2.59 14.71
N THR A 403 -31.68 2.50 13.52
CA THR A 403 -31.75 1.31 12.66
C THR A 403 -31.31 1.59 11.22
N HIS A 404 -31.06 2.84 10.85
CA HIS A 404 -30.61 3.22 9.50
C HIS A 404 -29.32 4.03 9.52
N SER A 405 -28.46 3.77 8.55
CA SER A 405 -27.23 4.52 8.33
C SER A 405 -26.99 4.76 6.85
N ASN A 406 -26.47 5.94 6.50
CA ASN A 406 -25.89 6.18 5.18
C ASN A 406 -24.44 5.68 5.15
N LEU A 407 -24.00 5.22 3.99
CA LEU A 407 -22.58 5.01 3.71
C LEU A 407 -22.00 6.25 3.06
N LEU A 408 -21.09 6.92 3.74
CA LEU A 408 -20.38 8.07 3.22
C LEU A 408 -19.05 7.62 2.64
N VAL A 409 -18.99 7.50 1.31
CA VAL A 409 -17.82 7.10 0.55
C VAL A 409 -17.05 8.35 0.15
N LYS A 410 -15.97 8.63 0.86
CA LYS A 410 -15.08 9.76 0.58
C LYS A 410 -13.85 9.23 -0.16
N VAL A 411 -13.58 9.77 -1.32
CA VAL A 411 -12.40 9.42 -2.10
C VAL A 411 -11.52 10.66 -2.29
N LYS A 412 -10.21 10.44 -2.31
CA LYS A 412 -9.24 11.45 -2.74
C LYS A 412 -8.59 10.91 -4.00
N GLU A 413 -8.87 11.53 -5.14
CA GLU A 413 -8.33 11.10 -6.43
C GLU A 413 -6.82 11.33 -6.50
N THR A 414 -6.14 10.40 -7.19
CA THR A 414 -4.72 10.53 -7.54
C THR A 414 -4.56 10.55 -9.06
N ALA A 415 -3.37 10.90 -9.53
CA ALA A 415 -3.05 10.79 -10.94
C ALA A 415 -3.13 9.33 -11.38
N THR A 416 -4.04 9.01 -12.33
CA THR A 416 -4.23 7.67 -12.88
C THR A 416 -3.30 7.37 -14.04
N GLY A 417 -2.81 8.42 -14.70
CA GLY A 417 -1.77 8.36 -15.71
C GLY A 417 -0.40 8.15 -15.06
N SER A 418 0.38 7.23 -15.60
CA SER A 418 1.75 6.97 -15.16
C SER A 418 2.68 6.79 -16.36
N ILE A 419 3.86 7.39 -16.25
CA ILE A 419 5.00 7.12 -17.14
C ILE A 419 6.00 6.35 -16.29
N GLN A 420 6.35 5.16 -16.73
CA GLN A 420 7.34 4.32 -16.08
C GLN A 420 8.49 4.07 -17.05
N ALA A 421 9.71 4.23 -16.58
CA ALA A 421 10.91 3.84 -17.31
C ALA A 421 11.81 3.08 -16.34
N GLY A 422 12.31 1.95 -16.78
CA GLY A 422 13.15 1.09 -15.97
C GLY A 422 14.26 0.46 -16.78
N GLY A 423 15.32 0.07 -16.10
CA GLY A 423 16.39 -0.73 -16.66
C GLY A 423 16.72 -1.88 -15.73
N GLY A 424 17.18 -2.96 -16.29
CA GLY A 424 17.56 -4.15 -15.54
C GLY A 424 18.66 -4.92 -16.27
N TYR A 425 19.15 -5.93 -15.61
CA TYR A 425 20.09 -6.87 -16.19
C TYR A 425 19.69 -8.29 -15.81
N GLY A 426 19.58 -9.16 -16.79
CA GLY A 426 19.36 -10.59 -16.57
C GLY A 426 20.52 -11.40 -17.14
N SER A 427 20.92 -12.48 -16.48
CA SER A 427 22.05 -13.31 -16.91
C SER A 427 21.86 -13.87 -18.33
N TYR A 428 20.63 -14.17 -18.71
CA TYR A 428 20.27 -14.67 -20.04
C TYR A 428 19.82 -13.53 -20.98
N GLN A 429 18.98 -12.63 -20.51
CA GLN A 429 18.41 -11.54 -21.32
C GLN A 429 19.39 -10.37 -21.55
N GLY A 430 20.51 -10.31 -20.78
CA GLY A 430 21.44 -9.19 -20.81
C GLY A 430 20.83 -7.92 -20.23
N ALA A 431 21.31 -6.78 -20.69
CA ALA A 431 20.75 -5.48 -20.33
C ALA A 431 19.33 -5.34 -20.90
N MET A 432 18.42 -4.85 -20.07
CA MET A 432 17.01 -4.62 -20.41
C MET A 432 16.66 -3.16 -20.16
N VAL A 433 15.85 -2.60 -21.02
CA VAL A 433 15.23 -1.29 -20.86
C VAL A 433 13.74 -1.45 -21.12
N SER A 434 12.93 -0.95 -20.22
CA SER A 434 11.48 -0.90 -20.38
C SER A 434 10.97 0.53 -20.22
N ALA A 435 9.96 0.88 -21.00
CA ALA A 435 9.22 2.11 -20.87
C ALA A 435 7.73 1.84 -21.06
N SER A 436 6.89 2.42 -20.23
CA SER A 436 5.45 2.31 -20.38
C SER A 436 4.75 3.64 -20.07
N LEU A 437 3.73 3.91 -20.84
CA LEU A 437 2.75 4.97 -20.61
C LEU A 437 1.41 4.30 -20.36
N SER A 438 0.79 4.53 -19.25
CA SER A 438 -0.52 3.95 -18.95
C SER A 438 -1.42 4.97 -18.26
N ASP A 439 -2.72 4.84 -18.52
CA ASP A 439 -3.76 5.50 -17.74
C ASP A 439 -4.78 4.45 -17.31
N ARG A 440 -4.96 4.29 -16.01
CA ARG A 440 -5.85 3.29 -15.42
C ARG A 440 -7.32 3.70 -15.46
N ASN A 441 -7.60 4.97 -15.70
CA ASN A 441 -8.95 5.54 -15.60
C ASN A 441 -9.20 6.62 -16.66
N ILE A 442 -9.00 6.29 -17.94
CA ILE A 442 -9.12 7.25 -19.04
C ILE A 442 -10.43 8.03 -18.92
N MET A 443 -10.34 9.36 -18.83
CA MET A 443 -11.48 10.29 -18.71
C MET A 443 -12.48 9.89 -17.62
N GLY A 444 -11.99 9.31 -16.52
CA GLY A 444 -12.82 8.87 -15.41
C GLY A 444 -13.76 7.70 -15.70
N SER A 445 -13.55 6.99 -16.79
CA SER A 445 -14.44 5.92 -17.27
C SER A 445 -14.19 4.56 -16.62
N GLY A 446 -13.09 4.41 -15.86
CA GLY A 446 -12.64 3.14 -15.32
C GLY A 446 -12.05 2.19 -16.37
N ILE A 447 -11.71 2.69 -17.55
CA ILE A 447 -11.03 1.94 -18.61
C ILE A 447 -9.52 2.18 -18.47
N ASN A 448 -8.76 1.09 -18.54
CA ASN A 448 -7.30 1.13 -18.53
C ASN A 448 -6.77 1.05 -19.97
N ALA A 449 -5.83 1.91 -20.31
CA ALA A 449 -5.03 1.79 -21.52
C ALA A 449 -3.55 1.86 -21.18
N ALA A 450 -2.75 1.10 -21.90
CA ALA A 450 -1.31 1.11 -21.76
C ALA A 450 -0.60 0.91 -23.10
N ILE A 451 0.52 1.62 -23.24
CA ILE A 451 1.51 1.40 -24.29
C ILE A 451 2.79 0.98 -23.57
N SER A 452 3.40 -0.12 -23.97
CA SER A 452 4.68 -0.57 -23.41
C SER A 452 5.71 -0.91 -24.48
N PHE A 453 6.96 -0.71 -24.11
CA PHE A 453 8.16 -0.98 -24.90
C PHE A 453 9.16 -1.68 -23.98
N ASP A 454 9.53 -2.91 -24.32
CA ASP A 454 10.51 -3.68 -23.59
C ASP A 454 11.59 -4.16 -24.57
N ILE A 455 12.84 -3.80 -24.30
CA ILE A 455 13.98 -4.11 -25.15
C ILE A 455 15.05 -4.78 -24.29
N SER A 456 15.55 -5.90 -24.77
CA SER A 456 16.69 -6.61 -24.19
C SER A 456 17.68 -7.03 -25.27
N LYS A 457 18.78 -7.68 -24.87
CA LYS A 457 19.73 -8.26 -25.83
C LYS A 457 19.07 -9.26 -26.78
N ILE A 458 18.08 -10.02 -26.30
CA ILE A 458 17.47 -11.15 -27.03
C ILE A 458 15.99 -10.93 -27.35
N SER A 459 15.40 -9.81 -26.94
CA SER A 459 13.97 -9.58 -27.21
C SER A 459 13.64 -8.09 -27.39
N VAL A 460 12.68 -7.83 -28.25
CA VAL A 460 12.08 -6.52 -28.47
C VAL A 460 10.56 -6.69 -28.51
N ASN A 461 9.87 -6.04 -27.58
CA ASN A 461 8.42 -6.13 -27.45
C ASN A 461 7.78 -4.74 -27.46
N TYR A 462 6.73 -4.60 -28.24
CA TYR A 462 5.85 -3.42 -28.27
C TYR A 462 4.43 -3.90 -28.02
N SER A 463 3.70 -3.24 -27.13
CA SER A 463 2.29 -3.56 -26.94
C SER A 463 1.43 -2.33 -26.70
N LEU A 464 0.21 -2.40 -27.20
CA LEU A 464 -0.88 -1.46 -26.95
C LEU A 464 -2.05 -2.27 -26.40
N SER A 465 -2.55 -1.90 -25.23
CA SER A 465 -3.66 -2.60 -24.58
C SER A 465 -4.73 -1.64 -24.09
N PHE A 466 -5.98 -2.08 -24.21
CA PHE A 466 -7.16 -1.45 -23.61
C PHE A 466 -7.91 -2.51 -22.83
N ASN A 467 -8.27 -2.20 -21.59
CA ASN A 467 -9.03 -3.11 -20.73
C ASN A 467 -10.15 -2.36 -20.03
N ASN A 468 -11.38 -2.75 -20.31
CA ASN A 468 -12.57 -2.33 -19.58
C ASN A 468 -12.94 -3.43 -18.58
N PRO A 469 -12.72 -3.25 -17.27
CA PRO A 469 -12.98 -4.30 -16.27
C PRO A 469 -14.47 -4.53 -16.00
N ARG A 470 -15.36 -3.63 -16.46
CA ARG A 470 -16.81 -3.66 -16.22
C ARG A 470 -17.54 -3.10 -17.45
N VAL A 471 -17.72 -3.93 -18.46
CA VAL A 471 -18.44 -3.53 -19.68
C VAL A 471 -19.90 -3.27 -19.34
N TRP A 472 -20.40 -2.07 -19.66
CA TRP A 472 -21.75 -1.61 -19.29
C TRP A 472 -22.06 -1.74 -17.79
N ASP A 473 -21.05 -1.52 -16.95
CA ASP A 473 -21.12 -1.67 -15.48
C ASP A 473 -21.54 -3.06 -14.99
N SER A 474 -21.41 -4.08 -15.85
CA SER A 474 -21.67 -5.48 -15.54
C SER A 474 -20.43 -6.19 -14.97
N ASP A 475 -20.56 -7.45 -14.60
CA ASP A 475 -19.44 -8.29 -14.13
C ASP A 475 -18.54 -8.82 -15.27
N TYR A 476 -18.80 -8.39 -16.50
CA TYR A 476 -17.98 -8.76 -17.64
C TYR A 476 -16.86 -7.75 -17.88
N SER A 477 -15.66 -8.26 -18.14
CA SER A 477 -14.52 -7.47 -18.60
C SER A 477 -14.26 -7.71 -20.08
N LEU A 478 -13.74 -6.67 -20.76
CA LEU A 478 -13.29 -6.75 -22.16
C LEU A 478 -11.90 -6.15 -22.27
N GLY A 479 -10.95 -6.96 -22.69
CA GLY A 479 -9.61 -6.54 -23.04
C GLY A 479 -9.35 -6.65 -24.53
N VAL A 480 -8.60 -5.71 -25.08
CA VAL A 480 -8.08 -5.75 -26.46
C VAL A 480 -6.60 -5.42 -26.39
N ASN A 481 -5.78 -6.19 -27.06
CA ASN A 481 -4.36 -5.92 -27.17
C ASN A 481 -3.85 -6.10 -28.60
N ILE A 482 -2.87 -5.27 -28.96
CA ILE A 482 -2.10 -5.37 -30.20
C ILE A 482 -0.65 -5.39 -29.81
N TYR A 483 0.13 -6.28 -30.39
CA TYR A 483 1.52 -6.44 -30.05
C TYR A 483 2.40 -6.80 -31.22
N GLN A 484 3.67 -6.44 -31.10
CA GLN A 484 4.77 -6.96 -31.90
C GLN A 484 5.84 -7.46 -30.93
N SER A 485 6.33 -8.68 -31.14
CA SER A 485 7.43 -9.25 -30.37
C SER A 485 8.47 -9.86 -31.28
N GLU A 486 9.74 -9.64 -30.95
CA GLU A 486 10.89 -10.32 -31.56
C GLU A 486 11.65 -11.00 -30.44
N TYR A 487 12.02 -12.25 -30.65
CA TYR A 487 12.74 -13.04 -29.68
C TYR A 487 13.81 -13.89 -30.35
N GLN A 488 15.05 -13.81 -29.84
CA GLN A 488 16.16 -14.66 -30.26
C GLN A 488 16.21 -15.92 -29.39
N TYR A 489 15.80 -17.03 -29.96
CA TYR A 489 16.02 -18.34 -29.37
C TYR A 489 17.42 -18.83 -29.67
N THR A 490 17.78 -19.94 -29.09
CA THR A 490 19.13 -20.53 -29.27
C THR A 490 19.44 -20.89 -30.72
N THR A 491 18.42 -21.29 -31.48
CA THR A 491 18.58 -21.89 -32.81
C THR A 491 17.81 -21.14 -33.90
N TYR A 492 17.01 -20.14 -33.54
CA TYR A 492 16.24 -19.34 -34.49
C TYR A 492 15.80 -18.01 -33.88
N ASP A 493 15.49 -17.05 -34.72
CA ASP A 493 14.83 -15.79 -34.33
C ASP A 493 13.36 -15.85 -34.74
N GLN A 494 12.48 -15.40 -33.87
CA GLN A 494 11.05 -15.31 -34.14
C GLN A 494 10.55 -13.89 -34.01
N LYS A 495 9.84 -13.44 -35.02
CA LYS A 495 9.09 -12.17 -35.02
C LYS A 495 7.61 -12.46 -35.11
N SER A 496 6.81 -11.91 -34.20
CA SER A 496 5.37 -12.09 -34.14
C SER A 496 4.67 -10.74 -34.11
N ILE A 497 3.63 -10.59 -34.95
CA ILE A 497 2.72 -9.45 -34.89
C ILE A 497 1.32 -10.01 -34.68
N GLY A 498 0.61 -9.54 -33.67
CA GLY A 498 -0.68 -10.10 -33.30
C GLY A 498 -1.63 -9.13 -32.65
N ALA A 499 -2.89 -9.57 -32.59
CA ALA A 499 -3.96 -8.90 -31.87
C ALA A 499 -4.80 -9.93 -31.12
N GLY A 500 -5.25 -9.54 -29.92
CA GLY A 500 -6.04 -10.39 -29.06
C GLY A 500 -7.25 -9.68 -28.47
N VAL A 501 -8.29 -10.46 -28.23
CA VAL A 501 -9.48 -10.03 -27.48
C VAL A 501 -9.70 -10.98 -26.33
N ASN A 502 -9.89 -10.44 -25.15
CA ASN A 502 -10.17 -11.17 -23.90
C ASN A 502 -11.54 -10.76 -23.38
N LEU A 503 -12.40 -11.72 -23.12
CA LEU A 503 -13.66 -11.56 -22.40
C LEU A 503 -13.53 -12.30 -21.08
N GLY A 504 -13.81 -11.62 -19.98
CA GLY A 504 -13.72 -12.21 -18.65
C GLY A 504 -14.97 -11.97 -17.83
N LYS A 505 -15.17 -12.81 -16.81
CA LYS A 505 -16.23 -12.65 -15.84
C LYS A 505 -15.76 -13.16 -14.47
N GLN A 506 -15.99 -12.35 -13.44
CA GLN A 506 -15.90 -12.79 -12.06
C GLN A 506 -17.14 -13.63 -11.73
N LEU A 507 -16.94 -14.94 -11.56
CA LEU A 507 -18.05 -15.89 -11.28
C LEU A 507 -18.38 -15.93 -9.80
N THR A 508 -17.37 -15.91 -8.95
CA THR A 508 -17.45 -15.75 -7.49
C THR A 508 -16.30 -14.87 -7.02
N ARG A 509 -16.22 -14.54 -5.73
CA ARG A 509 -15.12 -13.73 -5.17
C ARG A 509 -13.72 -14.24 -5.56
N ASN A 510 -13.56 -15.56 -5.65
CA ASN A 510 -12.29 -16.22 -5.89
C ASN A 510 -12.21 -16.92 -7.26
N LEU A 511 -13.30 -16.98 -8.03
CA LEU A 511 -13.33 -17.70 -9.30
C LEU A 511 -13.55 -16.75 -10.47
N TYR A 512 -12.60 -16.75 -11.40
CA TYR A 512 -12.62 -15.95 -12.62
C TYR A 512 -12.63 -16.84 -13.86
N GLY A 513 -13.56 -16.57 -14.79
CA GLY A 513 -13.64 -17.22 -16.09
C GLY A 513 -13.21 -16.30 -17.21
N SER A 514 -12.54 -16.82 -18.24
CA SER A 514 -12.09 -16.07 -19.40
C SER A 514 -12.32 -16.80 -20.71
N LEU A 515 -12.59 -16.02 -21.77
CA LEU A 515 -12.62 -16.43 -23.17
C LEU A 515 -11.64 -15.54 -23.91
N ASN A 516 -10.69 -16.15 -24.62
CA ASN A 516 -9.67 -15.40 -25.33
C ASN A 516 -9.66 -15.80 -26.80
N TYR A 517 -9.49 -14.83 -27.67
CA TYR A 517 -9.16 -15.02 -29.06
C TYR A 517 -7.90 -14.24 -29.38
N ASN A 518 -6.91 -14.90 -29.99
CA ASN A 518 -5.67 -14.28 -30.44
C ASN A 518 -5.36 -14.67 -31.87
N TYR A 519 -5.00 -13.69 -32.67
CA TYR A 519 -4.49 -13.89 -34.02
C TYR A 519 -3.09 -13.30 -34.14
N SER A 520 -2.13 -14.07 -34.66
CA SER A 520 -0.78 -13.59 -34.93
C SER A 520 -0.22 -14.11 -36.24
N LYS A 521 0.63 -13.28 -36.86
CA LYS A 521 1.51 -13.67 -37.97
C LYS A 521 2.91 -13.78 -37.41
N ASN A 522 3.52 -14.94 -37.65
CA ASN A 522 4.81 -15.31 -37.10
C ASN A 522 5.79 -15.52 -38.26
N LYS A 523 6.97 -14.95 -38.12
CA LYS A 523 8.09 -15.14 -39.04
C LYS A 523 9.26 -15.71 -38.26
N THR A 524 9.75 -16.86 -38.66
CA THR A 524 10.90 -17.52 -38.06
C THR A 524 12.08 -17.41 -39.03
N ASN A 525 13.20 -16.88 -38.57
CA ASN A 525 14.44 -16.78 -39.32
C ASN A 525 15.43 -17.81 -38.76
N VAL A 526 15.87 -18.70 -39.62
CA VAL A 526 16.91 -19.67 -39.35
C VAL A 526 17.99 -19.49 -40.41
N ASP A 527 19.27 -19.61 -40.03
CA ASP A 527 20.35 -19.55 -41.02
C ASP A 527 20.25 -20.79 -41.93
N GLU A 528 19.97 -20.59 -43.23
CA GLU A 528 19.79 -21.65 -44.22
C GLU A 528 21.02 -22.56 -44.38
N ASN A 529 22.19 -22.05 -44.05
CA ASN A 529 23.45 -22.80 -44.09
C ASN A 529 23.76 -23.55 -42.76
N SER A 530 22.92 -23.39 -41.77
CA SER A 530 23.13 -24.01 -40.46
C SER A 530 22.62 -25.43 -40.42
N THR A 531 23.20 -26.21 -39.51
CA THR A 531 22.71 -27.57 -39.16
C THR A 531 21.27 -27.48 -38.65
N ASP A 532 20.89 -26.36 -38.08
CA ASP A 532 19.55 -26.10 -37.55
C ASP A 532 18.50 -26.05 -38.66
N PHE A 533 18.79 -25.39 -39.81
CA PHE A 533 17.91 -25.36 -40.98
C PHE A 533 17.75 -26.78 -41.58
N GLN A 534 18.83 -27.52 -41.68
CA GLN A 534 18.76 -28.91 -42.17
C GLN A 534 17.88 -29.81 -41.26
N THR A 535 17.94 -29.58 -39.95
CA THR A 535 17.08 -30.28 -39.00
C THR A 535 15.61 -29.89 -39.15
N TYR A 536 15.31 -28.61 -39.38
CA TYR A 536 13.96 -28.14 -39.71
C TYR A 536 13.39 -28.81 -40.96
N SER A 537 14.17 -28.83 -42.02
CA SER A 537 13.79 -29.44 -43.28
C SER A 537 13.54 -30.95 -43.18
N ILE A 538 14.39 -31.68 -42.44
CA ILE A 538 14.23 -33.12 -42.19
C ILE A 538 12.90 -33.45 -41.49
N PHE A 539 12.40 -32.54 -40.65
CA PHE A 539 11.13 -32.75 -39.92
C PHE A 539 9.92 -32.15 -40.61
N GLY A 540 10.04 -31.79 -41.91
CA GLY A 540 8.92 -31.32 -42.75
C GLY A 540 8.41 -29.91 -42.42
N GLN A 541 9.25 -29.09 -41.84
CA GLN A 541 8.91 -27.70 -41.54
C GLN A 541 9.52 -26.79 -42.63
N GLU A 542 8.99 -26.88 -43.84
CA GLU A 542 9.44 -26.06 -44.96
C GLU A 542 8.95 -24.62 -44.86
N ASP A 543 7.83 -24.38 -44.16
CA ASP A 543 7.22 -23.03 -44.06
C ASP A 543 7.61 -22.39 -42.73
N LEU A 544 8.58 -21.49 -42.75
CA LEU A 544 9.09 -20.76 -41.59
C LEU A 544 8.21 -19.55 -41.20
N ASN A 545 7.20 -19.24 -42.05
CA ASN A 545 6.24 -18.20 -41.78
C ASN A 545 4.85 -18.81 -41.64
N TYR A 546 4.17 -18.50 -40.58
CA TYR A 546 2.85 -19.07 -40.31
C TYR A 546 1.92 -18.06 -39.63
N ALA A 547 0.63 -18.19 -39.90
CA ALA A 547 -0.41 -17.52 -39.17
C ALA A 547 -0.99 -18.44 -38.09
N LYS A 548 -1.19 -17.89 -36.90
CA LYS A 548 -1.77 -18.59 -35.74
C LYS A 548 -3.05 -17.90 -35.32
N SER A 549 -4.12 -18.68 -35.20
CA SER A 549 -5.42 -18.20 -34.71
C SER A 549 -5.91 -19.13 -33.62
N THR A 550 -5.93 -18.63 -32.39
CA THR A 550 -6.23 -19.43 -31.19
C THR A 550 -7.45 -18.88 -30.48
N PHE A 551 -8.41 -19.75 -30.22
CA PHE A 551 -9.49 -19.53 -29.27
C PHE A 551 -9.24 -20.34 -28.01
N SER A 552 -9.35 -19.72 -26.82
CA SER A 552 -9.16 -20.43 -25.56
C SER A 552 -10.16 -20.03 -24.50
N VAL A 553 -10.47 -20.97 -23.62
CA VAL A 553 -11.26 -20.81 -22.41
C VAL A 553 -10.40 -21.11 -21.20
N GLY A 554 -10.59 -20.31 -20.14
CA GLY A 554 -9.84 -20.48 -18.90
C GLY A 554 -10.73 -20.26 -17.67
N LEU A 555 -10.40 -21.01 -16.62
CA LEU A 555 -10.94 -20.82 -15.28
C LEU A 555 -9.77 -20.69 -14.32
N THR A 556 -9.84 -19.70 -13.43
CA THR A 556 -8.84 -19.51 -12.36
C THR A 556 -9.55 -19.26 -11.05
N TYR A 557 -9.24 -20.10 -10.07
CA TYR A 557 -9.62 -19.93 -8.68
C TYR A 557 -8.37 -19.46 -7.91
N ASP A 558 -8.49 -18.39 -7.14
CA ASP A 558 -7.42 -17.82 -6.34
C ASP A 558 -7.97 -17.40 -4.98
N SER A 559 -7.53 -18.08 -3.92
CA SER A 559 -7.88 -17.80 -2.53
C SER A 559 -6.70 -17.33 -1.70
N THR A 560 -5.62 -16.90 -2.35
CA THR A 560 -4.43 -16.43 -1.65
C THR A 560 -4.69 -15.13 -0.88
N ASP A 561 -4.06 -15.03 0.30
CA ASP A 561 -4.17 -13.89 1.22
C ASP A 561 -3.39 -12.67 0.73
N ASP A 562 -2.28 -12.85 0.02
CA ASP A 562 -1.43 -11.78 -0.50
C ASP A 562 -1.06 -12.00 -1.97
N PHE A 563 -0.90 -10.90 -2.70
CA PHE A 563 -0.55 -10.94 -4.12
C PHE A 563 0.93 -11.28 -4.37
N TYR A 564 1.84 -10.78 -3.53
CA TYR A 564 3.31 -10.92 -3.73
C TYR A 564 3.91 -12.07 -2.94
N VAL A 565 3.53 -12.21 -1.67
CA VAL A 565 4.04 -13.23 -0.74
C VAL A 565 2.87 -13.96 -0.09
N PRO A 566 2.16 -14.80 -0.86
CA PRO A 566 1.08 -15.58 -0.27
C PRO A 566 1.60 -16.47 0.87
N ARG A 567 0.90 -16.40 2.00
CA ARG A 567 1.15 -17.23 3.18
C ARG A 567 0.15 -18.35 3.30
N GLU A 568 -1.07 -18.11 2.82
CA GLU A 568 -2.18 -19.06 2.88
C GLU A 568 -2.95 -19.06 1.56
N GLY A 569 -3.64 -20.17 1.31
CA GLY A 569 -4.54 -20.30 0.19
C GLY A 569 -3.97 -21.11 -0.97
N ILE A 570 -4.81 -21.21 -1.99
CA ILE A 570 -4.48 -21.98 -3.21
C ILE A 570 -4.78 -21.18 -4.47
N ILE A 571 -4.01 -21.44 -5.51
CA ILE A 571 -4.28 -21.03 -6.88
C ILE A 571 -4.56 -22.29 -7.69
N LEU A 572 -5.70 -22.36 -8.38
CA LEU A 572 -6.04 -23.43 -9.29
C LEU A 572 -6.45 -22.84 -10.64
N GLY A 573 -5.78 -23.21 -11.72
CA GLY A 573 -6.08 -22.71 -13.05
C GLY A 573 -6.14 -23.83 -14.08
N GLY A 574 -7.18 -23.79 -14.91
CA GLY A 574 -7.32 -24.68 -16.07
C GLY A 574 -7.59 -23.87 -17.32
N SER A 575 -6.97 -24.25 -18.43
CA SER A 575 -7.23 -23.66 -19.75
C SER A 575 -7.30 -24.71 -20.84
N LEU A 576 -8.18 -24.49 -21.79
CA LEU A 576 -8.30 -25.26 -23.02
C LEU A 576 -8.27 -24.29 -24.21
N GLY A 577 -7.40 -24.54 -25.16
CA GLY A 577 -7.22 -23.75 -26.37
C GLY A 577 -7.34 -24.60 -27.63
N TYR A 578 -7.92 -24.01 -28.65
CA TYR A 578 -7.91 -24.56 -30.00
C TYR A 578 -7.25 -23.54 -30.93
N THR A 579 -6.14 -23.93 -31.53
CA THR A 579 -5.49 -23.19 -32.60
C THR A 579 -5.93 -23.82 -33.91
N GLY A 580 -6.42 -23.02 -34.87
CA GLY A 580 -6.92 -23.52 -36.14
C GLY A 580 -8.20 -22.88 -36.63
N VAL A 581 -8.67 -21.80 -36.02
CA VAL A 581 -9.85 -21.00 -36.47
C VAL A 581 -9.48 -20.06 -37.61
N GLY A 582 -8.76 -20.55 -38.61
CA GLY A 582 -8.07 -19.78 -39.64
C GLY A 582 -6.60 -19.59 -39.30
N GLY A 583 -5.73 -19.81 -40.27
CA GLY A 583 -4.28 -19.81 -40.08
C GLY A 583 -3.69 -21.19 -40.38
N ASP A 584 -2.38 -21.31 -40.26
CA ASP A 584 -1.63 -22.47 -40.71
C ASP A 584 -1.52 -23.52 -39.59
N GLU A 585 -1.39 -23.07 -38.35
CA GLU A 585 -1.26 -23.94 -37.16
C GLU A 585 -2.58 -24.60 -36.78
N LYS A 586 -2.52 -25.92 -36.42
CA LYS A 586 -3.71 -26.67 -36.01
C LYS A 586 -3.39 -27.63 -34.86
N PHE A 587 -3.76 -27.24 -33.66
CA PHE A 587 -3.60 -28.07 -32.46
C PHE A 587 -4.55 -27.68 -31.33
N LEU A 588 -4.73 -28.61 -30.39
CA LEU A 588 -5.36 -28.36 -29.11
C LEU A 588 -4.29 -28.18 -28.04
N GLU A 589 -4.52 -27.25 -27.15
CA GLU A 589 -3.70 -27.01 -25.98
C GLU A 589 -4.55 -27.17 -24.71
N ALA A 590 -4.03 -27.92 -23.74
CA ALA A 590 -4.58 -28.02 -22.40
C ALA A 590 -3.52 -27.58 -21.40
N GLY A 591 -3.85 -26.60 -20.58
CA GLY A 591 -3.01 -26.07 -19.51
C GLY A 591 -3.64 -26.27 -18.15
N PHE A 592 -2.83 -26.63 -17.17
CA PHE A 592 -3.22 -26.73 -15.77
C PHE A 592 -2.14 -26.14 -14.89
N LYS A 593 -2.52 -25.34 -13.91
CA LYS A 593 -1.65 -24.78 -12.87
C LYS A 593 -2.27 -24.98 -11.49
N PHE A 594 -1.44 -25.33 -10.53
CA PHE A 594 -1.80 -25.42 -9.12
C PHE A 594 -0.70 -24.79 -8.28
N GLY A 595 -1.08 -23.98 -7.31
CA GLY A 595 -0.20 -23.41 -6.29
C GLY A 595 -0.85 -23.59 -4.93
N ALA A 596 -0.07 -24.03 -3.95
CA ALA A 596 -0.51 -24.12 -2.56
C ALA A 596 0.51 -23.41 -1.67
N TYR A 597 0.04 -22.63 -0.75
CA TYR A 597 0.83 -21.79 0.15
C TYR A 597 0.41 -22.08 1.58
N TYR A 598 1.38 -22.35 2.45
CA TYR A 598 1.11 -22.64 3.84
C TYR A 598 2.16 -21.97 4.75
N GLY A 599 1.74 -20.99 5.52
CA GLY A 599 2.54 -20.32 6.55
C GLY A 599 2.54 -21.13 7.82
N LEU A 600 3.72 -21.42 8.36
CA LEU A 600 3.90 -22.21 9.57
C LEU A 600 4.02 -21.33 10.83
N GLU A 601 3.94 -20.01 10.72
CA GLU A 601 4.15 -19.07 11.83
C GLU A 601 3.27 -19.39 13.04
N ASP A 602 2.00 -19.71 12.83
CA ASP A 602 1.07 -20.08 13.93
C ASP A 602 1.36 -21.44 14.59
N LEU A 603 2.16 -22.33 13.93
CA LEU A 603 2.48 -23.67 14.43
C LEU A 603 3.83 -23.75 15.14
N ILE A 604 4.83 -23.03 14.63
CA ILE A 604 6.22 -23.12 15.09
C ILE A 604 6.78 -21.79 15.60
N ASP A 605 5.95 -20.73 15.68
CA ASP A 605 6.30 -19.36 16.06
C ASP A 605 7.49 -18.80 15.23
N TYR A 606 7.59 -19.23 13.97
CA TYR A 606 8.61 -18.77 13.03
C TYR A 606 8.00 -18.57 11.63
N ASP A 607 8.32 -17.46 10.96
CA ASP A 607 7.81 -17.07 9.64
C ASP A 607 8.40 -17.97 8.52
N LEU A 608 8.03 -19.23 8.51
CA LEU A 608 8.34 -20.17 7.45
C LEU A 608 7.14 -20.36 6.54
N ILE A 609 7.30 -20.13 5.24
CA ILE A 609 6.26 -20.37 4.23
C ILE A 609 6.66 -21.55 3.35
N LEU A 610 5.85 -22.57 3.34
CA LEU A 610 5.96 -23.68 2.38
C LEU A 610 5.14 -23.36 1.13
N ARG A 611 5.74 -23.54 -0.04
CA ARG A 611 5.11 -23.30 -1.34
C ARG A 611 5.24 -24.55 -2.20
N TYR A 612 4.15 -24.98 -2.77
CA TYR A 612 4.14 -26.01 -3.81
C TYR A 612 3.52 -25.43 -5.07
N LYS A 613 4.22 -25.55 -6.19
CA LYS A 613 3.75 -25.09 -7.49
C LYS A 613 3.82 -26.22 -8.49
N PHE A 614 2.72 -26.46 -9.19
CA PHE A 614 2.59 -27.47 -10.23
C PHE A 614 2.09 -26.80 -11.51
N ARG A 615 2.67 -27.18 -12.64
CA ARG A 615 2.22 -26.77 -13.96
C ARG A 615 2.30 -27.96 -14.92
N ALA A 616 1.23 -28.17 -15.68
CA ALA A 616 1.19 -29.16 -16.75
C ALA A 616 0.65 -28.51 -18.02
N THR A 617 1.26 -28.80 -19.16
CA THR A 617 0.80 -28.36 -20.48
C THR A 617 0.85 -29.54 -21.45
N ALA A 618 -0.19 -29.68 -22.25
CA ALA A 618 -0.25 -30.72 -23.28
C ALA A 618 -0.77 -30.11 -24.60
N LEU A 619 -0.06 -30.42 -25.68
CA LEU A 619 -0.44 -30.07 -27.03
C LEU A 619 -0.85 -31.36 -27.75
N LYS A 620 -2.00 -31.32 -28.42
CA LYS A 620 -2.47 -32.42 -29.28
C LYS A 620 -2.52 -31.92 -30.72
N ASP A 621 -1.67 -32.48 -31.55
CA ASP A 621 -1.58 -32.20 -32.97
C ASP A 621 -2.90 -32.51 -33.67
N GLN A 622 -3.36 -31.60 -34.51
CA GLN A 622 -4.56 -31.69 -35.33
C GLN A 622 -4.25 -31.42 -36.82
N GLY A 623 -2.95 -31.30 -37.15
CA GLY A 623 -2.49 -31.03 -38.50
C GLY A 623 -1.08 -30.47 -38.55
N GLN A 624 -0.78 -29.42 -37.81
CA GLN A 624 0.54 -28.81 -37.78
C GLN A 624 0.81 -28.12 -36.46
N ILE A 625 2.01 -28.31 -35.92
CA ILE A 625 2.59 -27.58 -34.77
C ILE A 625 4.03 -27.20 -35.16
N SER A 626 4.24 -25.94 -35.48
CA SER A 626 5.58 -25.40 -35.75
C SER A 626 6.48 -25.49 -34.53
N LEU A 627 7.80 -25.53 -34.72
CA LEU A 627 8.76 -25.68 -33.62
C LEU A 627 8.60 -24.60 -32.52
N PRO A 628 8.39 -23.29 -32.85
CA PRO A 628 8.20 -22.27 -31.82
C PRO A 628 6.95 -22.46 -30.94
N GLU A 629 5.99 -23.26 -31.42
CA GLU A 629 4.75 -23.54 -30.67
C GLU A 629 4.88 -24.76 -29.74
N LYS A 630 5.99 -25.50 -29.84
CA LYS A 630 6.27 -26.65 -28.99
C LYS A 630 6.77 -26.22 -27.61
N LEU A 631 6.82 -27.19 -26.67
CA LEU A 631 7.13 -26.94 -25.29
C LEU A 631 8.62 -27.09 -25.00
N PHE A 632 9.19 -26.12 -24.31
CA PHE A 632 10.56 -26.09 -23.81
C PHE A 632 10.56 -25.73 -22.34
N MET A 633 11.56 -26.17 -21.59
CA MET A 633 11.78 -25.85 -20.20
C MET A 633 13.20 -25.32 -19.98
N GLY A 634 13.52 -24.95 -18.74
CA GLY A 634 14.77 -24.34 -18.27
C GLY A 634 14.57 -22.92 -17.76
N GLY A 635 15.43 -22.48 -16.89
CA GLY A 635 15.42 -21.14 -16.28
C GLY A 635 14.37 -20.93 -15.17
N ILE A 636 14.33 -19.73 -14.66
CA ILE A 636 13.47 -19.32 -13.51
C ILE A 636 11.98 -19.69 -13.71
N GLY A 637 11.52 -19.79 -14.94
CA GLY A 637 10.13 -20.11 -15.26
C GLY A 637 9.75 -21.58 -15.11
N SER A 638 10.71 -22.50 -14.97
CA SER A 638 10.45 -23.93 -14.94
C SER A 638 11.47 -24.70 -14.08
N VAL A 639 12.61 -25.12 -14.64
CA VAL A 639 13.66 -25.87 -13.93
C VAL A 639 14.90 -24.98 -13.85
N ARG A 640 15.12 -24.38 -12.67
CA ARG A 640 16.29 -23.54 -12.39
C ARG A 640 17.58 -24.37 -12.37
N GLY A 641 18.69 -23.74 -12.71
CA GLY A 641 19.97 -24.44 -12.88
C GLY A 641 20.28 -24.86 -14.32
N PHE A 642 19.33 -24.65 -15.25
CA PHE A 642 19.48 -24.80 -16.68
C PHE A 642 19.12 -23.49 -17.40
N GLU A 643 19.75 -23.23 -18.53
CA GLU A 643 19.39 -22.04 -19.32
C GLU A 643 17.94 -22.10 -19.81
N PRO A 644 17.26 -20.96 -19.99
CA PRO A 644 15.94 -20.91 -20.58
C PRO A 644 15.89 -21.62 -21.94
N TYR A 645 14.80 -22.37 -22.19
CA TYR A 645 14.57 -23.12 -23.44
C TYR A 645 15.59 -24.22 -23.76
N SER A 646 16.42 -24.63 -22.80
CA SER A 646 17.49 -25.63 -23.00
C SER A 646 17.11 -27.05 -22.60
N ILE A 647 15.88 -27.28 -22.17
CA ILE A 647 15.38 -28.64 -21.82
C ILE A 647 14.19 -28.95 -22.71
N ALA A 648 14.42 -29.88 -23.67
CA ALA A 648 13.40 -30.42 -24.57
C ALA A 648 13.89 -31.69 -25.25
N PRO A 649 13.00 -32.50 -25.84
CA PRO A 649 13.41 -33.56 -26.76
C PRO A 649 14.36 -33.02 -27.84
N HIS A 650 15.44 -33.72 -28.12
CA HIS A 650 16.52 -33.22 -28.95
C HIS A 650 17.17 -34.38 -29.76
N ILE A 651 17.99 -34.00 -30.72
CA ILE A 651 18.90 -34.86 -31.46
C ILE A 651 20.30 -34.31 -31.25
N ASP A 652 21.23 -35.19 -30.88
CA ASP A 652 22.63 -34.81 -30.79
C ASP A 652 23.29 -35.08 -32.16
N ALA A 653 23.81 -34.02 -32.78
CA ALA A 653 24.48 -34.03 -34.05
C ALA A 653 25.99 -33.85 -33.86
N VAL A 654 26.79 -34.40 -34.79
CA VAL A 654 28.25 -34.21 -34.84
C VAL A 654 28.56 -33.56 -36.18
N ASP A 655 29.19 -32.40 -36.16
CA ASP A 655 29.60 -31.69 -37.39
C ASP A 655 30.82 -32.38 -38.07
N ALA A 656 31.19 -31.89 -39.24
CA ALA A 656 32.31 -32.42 -40.00
C ALA A 656 33.66 -32.28 -39.27
N GLU A 657 33.76 -31.36 -38.33
CA GLU A 657 34.93 -31.12 -37.46
C GLU A 657 34.90 -31.96 -36.17
N GLY A 658 33.88 -32.81 -35.97
CA GLY A 658 33.75 -33.67 -34.79
C GLY A 658 33.18 -32.98 -33.55
N ARG A 659 32.69 -31.73 -33.68
CA ARG A 659 32.05 -31.01 -32.59
C ARG A 659 30.62 -31.50 -32.40
N LYS A 660 30.28 -31.83 -31.16
CA LYS A 660 28.90 -32.24 -30.81
C LYS A 660 28.02 -30.99 -30.60
N SER A 661 26.86 -31.01 -31.19
CA SER A 661 25.81 -29.97 -30.98
C SER A 661 24.48 -30.64 -30.71
N ARG A 662 23.61 -29.94 -29.95
CA ARG A 662 22.28 -30.43 -29.59
C ARG A 662 21.23 -29.62 -30.31
N GLN A 663 20.38 -30.30 -31.07
CA GLN A 663 19.28 -29.74 -31.83
C GLN A 663 17.96 -30.02 -31.08
N TYR A 664 17.31 -28.99 -30.58
CA TYR A 664 16.08 -29.12 -29.82
C TYR A 664 14.87 -29.22 -30.73
N LEU A 665 14.04 -30.23 -30.52
CA LEU A 665 12.84 -30.53 -31.30
C LEU A 665 11.55 -30.05 -30.63
N GLY A 666 11.64 -29.63 -29.36
CA GLY A 666 10.50 -29.25 -28.53
C GLY A 666 9.61 -30.46 -28.16
N GLY A 667 8.88 -30.30 -27.07
CA GLY A 667 7.91 -31.30 -26.58
C GLY A 667 6.48 -30.97 -26.95
N ARG A 668 5.57 -31.90 -26.72
CA ARG A 668 4.12 -31.73 -26.79
C ARG A 668 3.46 -31.87 -25.42
N LYS A 669 4.17 -32.33 -24.43
CA LYS A 669 3.73 -32.50 -23.05
C LYS A 669 4.81 -32.00 -22.11
N SER A 670 4.45 -31.25 -21.11
CA SER A 670 5.38 -30.84 -20.06
C SER A 670 4.71 -30.85 -18.69
N ILE A 671 5.48 -31.19 -17.67
CA ILE A 671 5.09 -31.13 -16.27
C ILE A 671 6.26 -30.49 -15.51
N VAL A 672 5.95 -29.52 -14.68
CA VAL A 672 6.91 -28.85 -13.79
C VAL A 672 6.34 -28.87 -12.39
N ASN A 673 7.13 -29.33 -11.43
CA ASN A 673 6.86 -29.31 -10.01
C ASN A 673 7.93 -28.46 -9.33
N THR A 674 7.52 -27.60 -8.43
CA THR A 674 8.41 -26.79 -7.61
C THR A 674 7.96 -26.86 -6.15
N VAL A 675 8.88 -27.24 -5.27
CA VAL A 675 8.71 -27.15 -3.81
C VAL A 675 9.65 -26.08 -3.30
N GLU A 676 9.13 -25.17 -2.48
CA GLU A 676 9.92 -24.08 -1.90
C GLU A 676 9.65 -23.94 -0.41
N ALA A 677 10.70 -23.60 0.36
CA ALA A 677 10.64 -23.22 1.75
C ALA A 677 11.23 -21.82 1.89
N SER A 678 10.41 -20.83 2.18
CA SER A 678 10.79 -19.40 2.25
C SER A 678 10.81 -18.91 3.69
N ILE A 679 11.94 -18.34 4.10
CA ILE A 679 12.17 -17.77 5.43
C ILE A 679 12.49 -16.28 5.32
N PRO A 680 12.16 -15.44 6.30
CA PRO A 680 12.58 -14.05 6.30
C PRO A 680 14.09 -13.96 6.51
N LEU A 681 14.77 -13.16 5.69
CA LEU A 681 16.17 -12.80 5.89
C LEU A 681 16.28 -11.47 6.61
N SER A 682 15.43 -10.51 6.24
CA SER A 682 15.26 -9.23 6.93
C SER A 682 13.81 -8.78 6.76
N LYS A 683 13.08 -8.65 7.86
CA LYS A 683 11.70 -8.14 7.86
C LYS A 683 11.68 -6.64 7.48
N ALA A 684 12.65 -5.88 8.00
CA ALA A 684 12.79 -4.44 7.72
C ALA A 684 13.06 -4.17 6.24
N ALA A 685 14.02 -4.89 5.64
CA ALA A 685 14.37 -4.78 4.23
C ALA A 685 13.38 -5.50 3.29
N LYS A 686 12.36 -6.19 3.82
CA LYS A 686 11.42 -7.04 3.07
C LYS A 686 12.14 -8.06 2.19
N MET A 687 13.16 -8.72 2.75
CA MET A 687 13.96 -9.74 2.10
C MET A 687 13.61 -11.13 2.63
N ARG A 688 13.51 -12.10 1.73
CA ARG A 688 13.28 -13.51 2.06
C ARG A 688 14.29 -14.38 1.36
N LEU A 689 14.61 -15.49 1.97
CA LEU A 689 15.45 -16.53 1.39
C LEU A 689 14.57 -17.75 1.14
N ALA A 690 14.50 -18.22 -0.10
CA ALA A 690 13.71 -19.40 -0.44
C ALA A 690 14.63 -20.54 -0.95
N PHE A 691 14.57 -21.68 -0.27
CA PHE A 691 15.19 -22.92 -0.73
C PHE A 691 14.20 -23.63 -1.65
N PHE A 692 14.67 -24.09 -2.79
CA PHE A 692 13.80 -24.70 -3.78
C PHE A 692 14.34 -26.00 -4.37
N TYR A 693 13.40 -26.80 -4.83
CA TYR A 693 13.64 -27.98 -5.65
C TYR A 693 12.65 -28.01 -6.80
N ASP A 694 13.17 -28.04 -8.02
CA ASP A 694 12.39 -28.10 -9.25
C ASP A 694 12.56 -29.49 -9.88
N TYR A 695 11.43 -30.04 -10.35
CA TYR A 695 11.38 -31.28 -11.07
C TYR A 695 10.56 -31.11 -12.35
N GLY A 696 11.19 -31.26 -13.51
CA GLY A 696 10.56 -31.00 -14.80
C GLY A 696 10.67 -32.23 -15.73
N MET A 697 9.59 -32.50 -16.44
CA MET A 697 9.48 -33.50 -17.49
C MET A 697 8.93 -32.87 -18.76
N VAL A 698 9.52 -33.19 -19.90
CA VAL A 698 9.02 -32.74 -21.20
C VAL A 698 9.27 -33.83 -22.26
N GLY A 699 8.27 -34.08 -23.11
CA GLY A 699 8.39 -35.07 -24.15
C GLY A 699 7.42 -34.84 -25.31
N ARG A 700 7.64 -35.60 -26.39
CA ARG A 700 6.79 -35.59 -27.58
C ARG A 700 5.63 -36.56 -27.42
N ASP A 701 5.90 -37.81 -27.20
CA ASP A 701 4.88 -38.85 -27.08
C ASP A 701 4.63 -39.19 -25.61
N LYS A 702 5.69 -39.40 -24.83
CA LYS A 702 5.62 -39.55 -23.39
C LYS A 702 6.12 -38.27 -22.73
N VAL A 703 5.57 -37.91 -21.58
CA VAL A 703 5.96 -36.70 -20.86
C VAL A 703 7.35 -36.80 -20.25
N ASP A 704 7.78 -38.01 -19.93
CA ASP A 704 9.02 -38.36 -19.23
C ASP A 704 10.21 -38.68 -20.18
N GLU A 705 10.13 -38.31 -21.47
CA GLU A 705 11.24 -38.52 -22.42
C GLU A 705 12.51 -37.80 -21.98
N ILE A 706 12.37 -36.55 -21.53
CA ILE A 706 13.43 -35.74 -20.91
C ILE A 706 12.97 -35.36 -19.52
N THR A 707 13.77 -35.72 -18.51
CA THR A 707 13.55 -35.34 -17.12
C THR A 707 14.78 -34.62 -16.60
N LYS A 708 14.58 -33.46 -16.01
CA LYS A 708 15.64 -32.65 -15.39
C LYS A 708 15.19 -32.13 -14.04
N GLU A 709 16.15 -32.01 -13.14
CA GLU A 709 15.96 -31.56 -11.77
C GLU A 709 16.89 -30.38 -11.49
N GLY A 710 16.40 -29.41 -10.73
CA GLY A 710 17.19 -28.28 -10.29
C GLY A 710 16.94 -27.98 -8.82
N TYR A 711 17.95 -27.53 -8.12
CA TYR A 711 17.84 -27.14 -6.73
C TYR A 711 18.72 -25.93 -6.44
N GLY A 712 18.39 -25.20 -5.40
CA GLY A 712 19.16 -24.04 -5.04
C GLY A 712 18.48 -23.13 -4.02
N VAL A 713 18.92 -21.90 -4.03
CA VAL A 713 18.44 -20.86 -3.13
C VAL A 713 18.10 -19.61 -3.94
N SER A 714 17.01 -18.96 -3.62
CA SER A 714 16.67 -17.65 -4.18
C SER A 714 16.56 -16.60 -3.09
N LEU A 715 17.18 -15.45 -3.32
CA LEU A 715 17.00 -14.26 -2.52
C LEU A 715 15.90 -13.40 -3.16
N GLU A 716 14.79 -13.31 -2.48
CA GLU A 716 13.61 -12.54 -2.87
C GLU A 716 13.62 -11.20 -2.13
N TRP A 717 13.74 -10.09 -2.84
CA TRP A 717 13.79 -8.77 -2.24
C TRP A 717 12.72 -7.85 -2.83
N PHE A 718 11.86 -7.30 -1.97
CA PHE A 718 10.90 -6.24 -2.34
C PHE A 718 11.55 -4.87 -2.19
N SER A 719 12.44 -4.55 -3.15
CA SER A 719 13.12 -3.27 -3.15
C SER A 719 12.17 -2.11 -3.47
N PRO A 720 12.53 -0.85 -3.13
CA PRO A 720 11.78 0.34 -3.55
C PRO A 720 11.63 0.47 -5.08
N MET A 721 12.52 -0.15 -5.85
CA MET A 721 12.48 -0.18 -7.33
C MET A 721 11.66 -1.37 -7.89
N GLY A 722 11.07 -2.19 -7.03
CA GLY A 722 10.29 -3.38 -7.39
C GLY A 722 10.92 -4.69 -6.95
N PRO A 723 10.23 -5.82 -7.21
CA PRO A 723 10.72 -7.14 -6.81
C PRO A 723 12.02 -7.50 -7.53
N ILE A 724 13.01 -7.97 -6.77
CA ILE A 724 14.30 -8.46 -7.25
C ILE A 724 14.44 -9.91 -6.82
N ASN A 725 14.81 -10.79 -7.74
CA ASN A 725 15.06 -12.19 -7.44
C ASN A 725 16.46 -12.58 -7.90
N LEU A 726 17.31 -13.00 -6.96
CA LEU A 726 18.63 -13.55 -7.21
C LEU A 726 18.56 -15.07 -6.98
N VAL A 727 18.75 -15.85 -8.02
CA VAL A 727 18.63 -17.30 -7.99
C VAL A 727 20.00 -17.93 -8.15
N PHE A 728 20.42 -18.69 -7.15
CA PHE A 728 21.60 -19.53 -7.19
C PHE A 728 21.14 -20.97 -7.29
N ALA A 729 21.34 -21.56 -8.46
CA ALA A 729 20.78 -22.85 -8.81
C ALA A 729 21.84 -23.80 -9.36
N ARG A 730 21.56 -25.09 -9.23
CA ARG A 730 22.35 -26.14 -9.85
C ARG A 730 21.43 -27.21 -10.42
N GLY A 731 21.67 -27.54 -11.70
CA GLY A 731 21.06 -28.72 -12.31
C GLY A 731 21.62 -30.01 -11.69
N ARG A 732 20.75 -30.98 -11.43
CA ARG A 732 21.18 -32.31 -10.96
C ARG A 732 21.48 -33.21 -12.15
N ASN A 733 22.64 -33.84 -12.14
CA ASN A 733 23.10 -34.76 -13.18
C ASN A 733 22.94 -34.21 -14.61
N PRO A 734 23.54 -33.02 -14.93
CA PRO A 734 23.51 -32.50 -16.28
C PRO A 734 24.36 -33.43 -17.22
N ASP A 735 23.90 -33.60 -18.44
CA ASP A 735 24.68 -34.23 -19.52
C ASP A 735 25.73 -33.26 -20.07
N ASP A 736 26.76 -33.78 -20.76
CA ASP A 736 27.86 -32.96 -21.30
C ASP A 736 27.42 -31.84 -22.24
N LEU A 737 26.29 -31.97 -22.91
CA LEU A 737 25.72 -30.98 -23.84
C LEU A 737 24.59 -30.16 -23.23
N ASP A 738 24.27 -30.36 -21.95
CA ASP A 738 23.28 -29.55 -21.28
C ASP A 738 23.79 -28.15 -21.02
N ARG A 739 22.96 -27.17 -21.30
CA ARG A 739 23.26 -25.78 -21.03
C ARG A 739 22.78 -25.43 -19.63
N THR A 740 23.72 -25.23 -18.72
CA THR A 740 23.43 -24.97 -17.31
C THR A 740 23.64 -23.50 -16.97
N SER A 741 22.85 -22.99 -16.03
CA SER A 741 22.97 -21.65 -15.48
C SER A 741 23.05 -21.74 -13.96
N SER A 742 24.19 -21.39 -13.36
CA SER A 742 24.37 -21.42 -11.90
C SER A 742 23.84 -20.18 -11.19
N PHE A 743 23.65 -19.09 -11.92
CA PHE A 743 23.15 -17.82 -11.41
C PHE A 743 22.18 -17.21 -12.40
N GLU A 744 21.00 -16.84 -11.90
CA GLU A 744 20.00 -16.14 -12.66
C GLU A 744 19.49 -14.93 -11.82
N PHE A 745 19.18 -13.87 -12.50
CA PHE A 745 18.72 -12.63 -11.87
C PHE A 745 17.52 -12.07 -12.64
N THR A 746 16.49 -11.68 -11.91
CA THR A 746 15.36 -10.95 -12.51
C THR A 746 14.94 -9.77 -11.64
N MET A 747 14.46 -8.73 -12.27
CA MET A 747 13.92 -7.54 -11.64
C MET A 747 12.58 -7.18 -12.25
N GLY A 748 11.62 -6.74 -11.41
CA GLY A 748 10.29 -6.33 -11.86
C GLY A 748 9.30 -7.48 -12.10
N ARG A 749 9.69 -8.74 -11.87
CA ARG A 749 8.79 -9.90 -11.98
C ARG A 749 8.35 -10.38 -10.59
N LYS A 750 7.09 -10.84 -10.50
CA LYS A 750 6.56 -11.53 -9.31
C LYS A 750 7.35 -12.82 -9.06
N PHE A 751 7.58 -13.17 -7.79
CA PHE A 751 8.27 -14.38 -7.35
C PHE A 751 7.46 -15.66 -7.57
#